data_c0930b5905f242ff14ee5836aef4fc51
#
_entry.id   c0930b5905f242ff14ee5836aef4fc51
#
_cell.length_a   1.000
_cell.length_b   1.000
_cell.length_c   1.000
_cell.angle_alpha   90.00
_cell.angle_beta   90.00
_cell.angle_gamma   90.00
#
_symmetry.space_group_name_H-M   'P 1'
#
loop_
_entity.id
_entity.type
_entity.pdbx_description
1 polymer ?
#
loop_
_entity_poly.entity_id
_entity_poly.type
_entity_poly.pdbx_seq_one_letter_code
_entity_poly.pdbx_strand_id
1 'polypeptide(L)'
;MEARAMSAIRYHRPEFDAERGRYVRLSPRAFEAVSRMPRALAGRVRREWLKRANGAGCKRAARGLMADGRPDAADCWLHEFVRPLFAWSATLPLDASDVDIREEAERLSKGYFRDALKLHRQVGSIGRLGDEAGASAAEVGRQQYAAMRHGLIALAARAEADGVAVSRFLSGKHEAEGVLGRLCDKGFVGRQLRKGFGRARENLIRSAFGGVHRRAALYVSDDAMETWRGQRRRNMALLEAMELINELGERFDLVDVVAASESNPRNRNAGLMVRIAGFEKIALDLGHVGEFVTMTCPSRFHARMSASGAVNPKFDGSSPRDAANYLQKVWARIRAALKDEGIPIYGFRVAEPHHDGCPHWHGLFFMPSEARKRFREIVAMHLCREDRGELGLSYFLSNKARLGRAREIQAGERRLGGAARPLSAICVGMMTEKEFWHGAKYSDFRAVQARVDFKAIDWGRGSAAGYIAKYIAKNIDGKNAYGESVGFDDEAEGADVTKTVERVLCWASTHGIRQFQQVGGPPVGVWRELRRLKDLSGDGDIVRAAHAADVGDWGKFVMVMGGVDCKRDERPVILYKEECREPNRYGEPRADRVRGVVEPATGVYAVSRVHEWVLGFKRGGEAVAHGGAAAAWTCVNNCRKNEAAAETAAIYPNVIKKDGDYDWEAIDVLDWLAANGRPMPPGGVVSRALREEYRDCIRRAREEFDSVAGLFKAELDKVMADVAAAVKDGRQMAEKRKVWQELTALSAGFGAVCYGQRLSKPKPKSDDEISGERPRRYLPMPKKW
;
A
#
# COMPACT_ATOMS: atom_id res chain seq x y z
N MET A 1 8.68 -6.16 42.67
CA MET A 1 9.89 -5.47 42.13
C MET A 1 9.57 -4.13 41.50
N GLU A 2 8.32 -3.86 41.15
CA GLU A 2 7.90 -2.57 40.53
C GLU A 2 7.87 -1.37 41.51
N ALA A 3 7.60 -1.60 42.79
CA ALA A 3 7.54 -0.51 43.78
C ALA A 3 8.94 0.07 44.18
N ARG A 4 10.03 -0.62 43.88
CA ARG A 4 11.40 -0.12 44.16
C ARG A 4 12.01 0.69 43.02
N ALA A 5 11.48 0.60 41.79
CA ALA A 5 11.94 1.39 40.66
C ALA A 5 11.37 2.82 40.64
N MET A 6 10.25 3.06 41.32
CA MET A 6 9.61 4.39 41.35
C MET A 6 10.23 5.36 42.38
N SER A 7 11.06 4.90 43.32
CA SER A 7 11.63 5.78 44.36
C SER A 7 12.92 6.51 43.99
N ALA A 8 13.45 6.30 42.76
CA ALA A 8 14.72 6.89 42.37
C ALA A 8 14.59 8.03 41.33
N ILE A 9 13.37 8.39 40.90
CA ILE A 9 13.16 9.55 40.03
C ILE A 9 13.19 10.79 40.94
N ARG A 10 14.38 11.34 41.14
CA ARG A 10 14.50 12.69 41.69
C ARG A 10 13.82 13.63 40.71
N TYR A 11 12.68 14.20 41.12
CA TYR A 11 11.99 15.26 40.41
C TYR A 11 12.92 16.47 40.25
N HIS A 12 13.63 16.52 39.14
CA HIS A 12 14.41 17.71 38.78
C HIS A 12 13.45 18.72 38.19
N ARG A 13 13.20 19.81 38.91
CA ARG A 13 12.55 21.01 38.28
C ARG A 13 13.37 21.44 37.09
N PRO A 14 12.76 22.04 36.06
CA PRO A 14 13.52 22.59 34.94
C PRO A 14 14.52 23.59 35.54
N GLU A 15 15.80 23.34 35.32
CA GLU A 15 16.84 24.17 35.88
C GLU A 15 17.05 25.38 35.00
N PHE A 16 16.74 26.55 35.54
CA PHE A 16 16.98 27.82 34.93
C PHE A 16 18.34 28.35 35.41
N ASP A 17 19.27 28.53 34.53
CA ASP A 17 20.57 29.16 34.79
C ASP A 17 20.34 30.68 34.77
N ALA A 18 20.32 31.29 35.97
CA ALA A 18 20.06 32.73 36.14
C ALA A 18 21.20 33.61 35.58
N GLU A 19 22.44 33.14 35.60
CA GLU A 19 23.59 33.88 35.04
C GLU A 19 23.51 33.95 33.51
N ARG A 20 23.04 32.88 32.88
CA ARG A 20 22.87 32.77 31.41
C ARG A 20 21.50 33.15 30.94
N GLY A 21 20.54 33.40 31.82
CA GLY A 21 19.16 33.72 31.51
C GLY A 21 18.41 32.65 30.68
N ARG A 22 18.74 31.39 30.84
CA ARG A 22 18.21 30.30 30.02
C ARG A 22 18.03 28.98 30.77
N TYR A 23 17.08 28.13 30.30
CA TYR A 23 16.92 26.79 30.77
C TYR A 23 18.07 25.89 30.26
N VAL A 24 18.69 25.14 31.16
CA VAL A 24 19.81 24.22 30.87
C VAL A 24 19.41 22.73 31.03
N ARG A 25 18.30 22.45 31.72
CA ARG A 25 17.76 21.09 31.91
C ARG A 25 16.30 21.00 31.47
N LEU A 26 15.92 19.80 31.08
CA LEU A 26 14.55 19.46 30.66
C LEU A 26 13.58 19.51 31.87
N SER A 27 12.31 19.74 31.60
CA SER A 27 11.25 19.46 32.56
C SER A 27 11.23 17.97 32.95
N PRO A 28 10.67 17.57 34.11
CA PRO A 28 10.54 16.17 34.47
C PRO A 28 9.81 15.32 33.41
N ARG A 29 8.74 15.88 32.83
CA ARG A 29 7.97 15.23 31.74
C ARG A 29 8.83 15.08 30.48
N ALA A 30 9.56 16.12 30.09
CA ALA A 30 10.44 16.07 28.94
C ALA A 30 11.62 15.13 29.16
N PHE A 31 12.16 15.07 30.39
CA PHE A 31 13.23 14.14 30.74
C PHE A 31 12.78 12.68 30.66
N GLU A 32 11.61 12.36 31.20
CA GLU A 32 11.04 11.00 31.10
C GLU A 32 10.80 10.61 29.65
N ALA A 33 10.19 11.50 28.88
CA ALA A 33 9.95 11.29 27.47
C ALA A 33 11.24 11.08 26.67
N VAL A 34 12.26 11.90 26.90
CA VAL A 34 13.56 11.84 26.20
C VAL A 34 14.37 10.62 26.67
N SER A 35 14.26 10.18 27.92
CA SER A 35 14.97 9.00 28.44
C SER A 35 14.52 7.68 27.80
N ARG A 36 13.31 7.64 27.28
CA ARG A 36 12.75 6.52 26.51
C ARG A 36 13.13 6.54 25.03
N MET A 37 13.83 7.57 24.58
CA MET A 37 14.24 7.72 23.19
C MET A 37 15.65 7.17 22.92
N PRO A 38 15.92 6.73 21.68
CA PRO A 38 17.26 6.44 21.21
C PRO A 38 18.21 7.60 21.46
N ARG A 39 19.47 7.32 21.78
CA ARG A 39 20.48 8.36 22.10
C ARG A 39 20.58 9.45 21.02
N ALA A 40 20.62 9.08 19.76
CA ALA A 40 20.71 10.01 18.64
C ALA A 40 19.49 10.95 18.57
N LEU A 41 18.29 10.42 18.78
CA LEU A 41 17.03 11.15 18.75
C LEU A 41 16.83 11.95 20.04
N ALA A 42 17.15 11.37 21.20
CA ALA A 42 17.13 12.02 22.50
C ALA A 42 17.92 13.32 22.49
N GLY A 43 19.11 13.31 21.90
CA GLY A 43 19.94 14.52 21.75
C GLY A 43 19.29 15.61 20.90
N ARG A 44 18.58 15.24 19.80
CA ARG A 44 17.85 16.18 18.94
C ARG A 44 16.61 16.73 19.66
N VAL A 45 15.81 15.90 20.31
CA VAL A 45 14.63 16.31 21.10
C VAL A 45 15.03 17.24 22.22
N ARG A 46 16.10 16.91 22.96
CA ARG A 46 16.63 17.75 24.04
C ARG A 46 17.01 19.14 23.53
N ARG A 47 17.75 19.24 22.42
CA ARG A 47 18.13 20.54 21.84
C ARG A 47 16.92 21.34 21.38
N GLU A 48 15.95 20.71 20.74
CA GLU A 48 14.76 21.40 20.26
C GLU A 48 13.84 21.83 21.40
N TRP A 49 13.70 21.02 22.46
CA TRP A 49 12.98 21.40 23.67
C TRP A 49 13.64 22.59 24.36
N LEU A 50 14.96 22.57 24.58
CA LEU A 50 15.70 23.66 25.18
C LEU A 50 15.59 24.95 24.33
N LYS A 51 15.65 24.85 23.03
CA LYS A 51 15.45 25.98 22.11
C LYS A 51 14.05 26.60 22.26
N ARG A 52 13.01 25.81 22.40
CA ARG A 52 11.63 26.27 22.61
C ARG A 52 11.43 26.84 24.01
N ALA A 53 11.92 26.17 25.04
CA ALA A 53 11.88 26.64 26.42
C ALA A 53 12.63 28.00 26.58
N ASN A 54 13.70 28.23 25.83
CA ASN A 54 14.48 29.45 25.84
C ASN A 54 14.02 30.54 24.87
N GLY A 55 12.89 30.33 24.17
CA GLY A 55 12.18 31.44 23.52
C GLY A 55 12.64 31.90 22.14
N ALA A 56 13.28 31.03 21.34
CA ALA A 56 13.60 31.36 19.94
C ALA A 56 12.36 31.57 19.02
N GLY A 57 11.17 31.27 19.51
CA GLY A 57 9.87 31.48 18.83
C GLY A 57 8.86 32.34 19.57
N CYS A 58 9.15 32.76 20.81
CA CYS A 58 8.17 33.38 21.72
C CYS A 58 8.39 34.90 21.97
N LYS A 59 9.13 35.61 21.12
CA LYS A 59 9.29 37.07 21.29
C LYS A 59 7.97 37.88 21.24
N ARG A 60 6.89 37.29 20.75
CA ARG A 60 5.54 37.89 20.74
C ARG A 60 4.67 37.56 21.97
N ALA A 61 4.91 36.44 22.65
CA ALA A 61 4.19 36.08 23.86
C ALA A 61 4.79 36.68 25.14
N ALA A 62 6.00 37.18 25.08
CA ALA A 62 6.78 37.66 26.25
C ALA A 62 6.36 39.04 26.78
N ARG A 63 5.36 39.71 26.23
CA ARG A 63 4.90 41.02 26.74
C ARG A 63 3.75 40.91 27.76
N GLY A 64 3.40 39.76 28.25
CA GLY A 64 2.30 39.64 29.21
C GLY A 64 2.19 38.34 30.01
N LEU A 65 3.05 37.36 29.83
CA LEU A 65 3.00 36.10 30.56
C LEU A 65 4.27 35.89 31.40
N MET A 66 4.06 35.51 32.64
CA MET A 66 5.08 35.25 33.64
C MET A 66 6.16 34.27 33.18
N ALA A 67 7.35 34.34 33.78
CA ALA A 67 8.55 33.54 33.48
C ALA A 67 8.32 32.03 33.56
N ASP A 68 7.21 31.56 34.16
CA ASP A 68 6.87 30.16 34.40
C ASP A 68 6.18 29.47 33.20
N GLY A 69 5.77 30.20 32.17
CA GLY A 69 4.99 29.65 31.04
C GLY A 69 5.83 29.04 29.88
N ARG A 70 7.12 29.19 29.86
CA ARG A 70 7.98 28.78 28.74
C ARG A 70 8.27 27.27 28.69
N PRO A 71 8.54 26.59 29.81
CA PRO A 71 8.67 25.13 29.81
C PRO A 71 7.40 24.43 29.41
N ASP A 72 6.22 24.98 29.77
CA ASP A 72 4.92 24.39 29.42
C ASP A 72 4.68 24.42 27.91
N ALA A 73 5.07 25.48 27.21
CA ALA A 73 4.97 25.54 25.76
C ALA A 73 5.89 24.52 25.06
N ALA A 74 7.07 24.26 25.61
CA ALA A 74 7.99 23.24 25.13
C ALA A 74 7.49 21.82 25.46
N ASP A 75 6.85 21.64 26.62
CA ASP A 75 6.20 20.38 27.02
C ASP A 75 4.94 20.12 26.20
N CYS A 76 4.11 21.12 25.90
CA CYS A 76 2.99 21.02 24.96
C CYS A 76 3.47 20.58 23.58
N TRP A 77 4.54 21.21 23.07
CA TRP A 77 5.15 20.79 21.80
C TRP A 77 5.59 19.33 21.85
N LEU A 78 6.28 18.93 22.93
CA LEU A 78 6.75 17.56 23.10
C LEU A 78 5.56 16.58 23.12
N HIS A 79 4.51 16.94 23.82
CA HIS A 79 3.31 16.12 23.92
C HIS A 79 2.53 16.03 22.60
N GLU A 80 2.35 17.15 21.90
CA GLU A 80 1.58 17.20 20.64
C GLU A 80 2.29 16.49 19.48
N PHE A 81 3.60 16.75 19.33
CA PHE A 81 4.38 16.28 18.19
C PHE A 81 5.11 14.97 18.45
N VAL A 82 5.42 14.65 19.68
CA VAL A 82 6.21 13.46 20.05
C VAL A 82 5.35 12.35 20.65
N ARG A 83 4.19 12.67 21.26
CA ARG A 83 3.24 11.69 21.81
C ARG A 83 2.78 10.62 20.81
N PRO A 84 2.43 10.92 19.54
CA PRO A 84 2.09 9.89 18.58
C PRO A 84 3.19 8.85 18.37
N LEU A 85 4.44 9.24 18.60
CA LEU A 85 5.61 8.36 18.54
C LEU A 85 5.75 7.49 19.78
N PHE A 86 5.38 8.02 20.96
CA PHE A 86 5.37 7.21 22.18
C PHE A 86 4.25 6.18 22.17
N ALA A 87 3.10 6.48 21.59
CA ALA A 87 2.06 5.49 21.34
C ALA A 87 2.55 4.38 20.42
N TRP A 88 3.43 4.70 19.46
CA TRP A 88 4.07 3.77 18.55
C TRP A 88 5.25 3.03 19.18
N SER A 89 6.03 3.69 20.04
CA SER A 89 7.25 3.18 20.64
C SER A 89 7.04 2.54 22.00
N ALA A 90 5.79 2.29 22.43
CA ALA A 90 5.54 1.57 23.66
C ALA A 90 6.23 0.18 23.69
N THR A 91 6.47 -0.39 22.51
CA THR A 91 7.07 -1.71 22.31
C THR A 91 8.40 -1.71 21.56
N LEU A 92 8.63 -0.73 20.66
CA LEU A 92 9.88 -0.63 19.89
C LEU A 92 10.53 0.74 20.05
N PRO A 93 11.84 0.80 20.41
CA PRO A 93 12.59 2.06 20.42
C PRO A 93 12.74 2.62 19.00
N LEU A 94 12.81 3.96 18.86
CA LEU A 94 12.88 4.63 17.56
C LEU A 94 14.17 4.36 16.74
N ASP A 95 15.16 3.74 17.32
CA ASP A 95 16.37 3.21 16.68
C ASP A 95 16.36 1.69 16.56
N ALA A 96 15.19 1.07 16.73
CA ALA A 96 15.05 -0.37 16.60
C ALA A 96 15.73 -0.87 15.31
N SER A 97 16.60 -1.84 15.48
CA SER A 97 17.26 -2.53 14.39
C SER A 97 16.29 -3.47 13.66
N ASP A 98 16.71 -3.97 12.51
CA ASP A 98 15.94 -5.03 11.83
C ASP A 98 15.80 -6.30 12.69
N VAL A 99 16.71 -6.53 13.65
CA VAL A 99 16.61 -7.64 14.63
C VAL A 99 15.49 -7.37 15.63
N ASP A 100 15.49 -6.19 16.24
CA ASP A 100 14.45 -5.79 17.21
C ASP A 100 13.05 -5.84 16.57
N ILE A 101 12.92 -5.40 15.32
CA ILE A 101 11.65 -5.47 14.56
C ILE A 101 11.22 -6.92 14.33
N ARG A 102 12.17 -7.84 14.08
CA ARG A 102 11.85 -9.26 13.88
C ARG A 102 11.41 -9.93 15.20
N GLU A 103 12.12 -9.67 16.27
CA GLU A 103 11.78 -10.20 17.60
C GLU A 103 10.40 -9.70 18.04
N GLU A 104 10.13 -8.41 17.86
CA GLU A 104 8.82 -7.85 18.18
C GLU A 104 7.72 -8.41 17.28
N ALA A 105 8.00 -8.61 16.00
CA ALA A 105 7.05 -9.22 15.06
C ALA A 105 6.72 -10.66 15.49
N GLU A 106 7.71 -11.40 15.96
CA GLU A 106 7.50 -12.76 16.46
C GLU A 106 6.70 -12.75 17.76
N ARG A 107 7.03 -11.87 18.71
CA ARG A 107 6.29 -11.69 19.96
C ARG A 107 4.82 -11.35 19.72
N LEU A 108 4.55 -10.38 18.82
CA LEU A 108 3.21 -9.95 18.48
C LEU A 108 2.42 -11.04 17.75
N SER A 109 3.03 -11.70 16.76
CA SER A 109 2.37 -12.77 16.02
C SER A 109 1.97 -13.95 16.91
N LYS A 110 2.82 -14.33 17.89
CA LYS A 110 2.48 -15.32 18.94
C LYS A 110 1.34 -14.83 19.85
N GLY A 111 1.30 -13.52 20.16
CA GLY A 111 0.20 -12.90 20.89
C GLY A 111 -1.13 -12.98 20.13
N TYR A 112 -1.13 -12.58 18.87
CA TYR A 112 -2.32 -12.63 18.01
C TYR A 112 -2.80 -14.07 17.79
N PHE A 113 -1.88 -15.03 17.65
CA PHE A 113 -2.23 -16.45 17.57
C PHE A 113 -3.00 -16.93 18.81
N ARG A 114 -2.53 -16.59 20.00
CA ARG A 114 -3.23 -16.93 21.26
C ARG A 114 -4.63 -16.30 21.31
N ASP A 115 -4.78 -15.07 20.87
CA ASP A 115 -6.07 -14.40 20.86
C ASP A 115 -7.00 -14.95 19.77
N ALA A 116 -6.46 -15.34 18.62
CA ALA A 116 -7.22 -16.05 17.58
C ALA A 116 -7.76 -17.40 18.10
N LEU A 117 -6.93 -18.17 18.82
CA LEU A 117 -7.38 -19.42 19.46
C LEU A 117 -8.49 -19.19 20.48
N LYS A 118 -8.40 -18.14 21.32
CA LYS A 118 -9.47 -17.78 22.25
C LYS A 118 -10.77 -17.43 21.50
N LEU A 119 -10.67 -16.68 20.42
CA LEU A 119 -11.81 -16.32 19.59
C LEU A 119 -12.47 -17.55 18.99
N HIS A 120 -11.69 -18.46 18.41
CA HIS A 120 -12.22 -19.72 17.89
C HIS A 120 -12.92 -20.57 18.96
N ARG A 121 -12.35 -20.68 20.17
CA ARG A 121 -12.99 -21.35 21.28
C ARG A 121 -14.31 -20.71 21.70
N GLN A 122 -14.38 -19.38 21.75
CA GLN A 122 -15.60 -18.64 22.03
C GLN A 122 -16.68 -18.87 20.97
N VAL A 123 -16.32 -18.84 19.69
CA VAL A 123 -17.23 -19.12 18.59
C VAL A 123 -17.71 -20.59 18.65
N GLY A 124 -16.82 -21.53 18.92
CA GLY A 124 -17.19 -22.95 19.10
C GLY A 124 -18.10 -23.21 20.31
N SER A 125 -17.95 -22.44 21.40
CA SER A 125 -18.84 -22.57 22.56
C SER A 125 -20.28 -22.11 22.28
N ILE A 126 -20.46 -21.16 21.36
CA ILE A 126 -21.81 -20.72 20.94
C ILE A 126 -22.57 -21.88 20.27
N GLY A 127 -21.85 -22.70 19.47
CA GLY A 127 -22.45 -23.90 18.86
C GLY A 127 -23.02 -24.85 19.91
N ARG A 128 -22.18 -25.22 20.88
CA ARG A 128 -22.58 -26.14 21.95
C ARG A 128 -23.75 -25.61 22.79
N LEU A 129 -23.67 -24.35 23.22
CA LEU A 129 -24.76 -23.72 23.99
C LEU A 129 -26.05 -23.59 23.17
N GLY A 130 -25.96 -23.37 21.85
CA GLY A 130 -27.11 -23.33 20.96
C GLY A 130 -27.78 -24.70 20.83
N ASP A 131 -26.99 -25.77 20.74
CA ASP A 131 -27.50 -27.14 20.70
C ASP A 131 -28.20 -27.52 22.00
N GLU A 132 -27.60 -27.17 23.15
CA GLU A 132 -28.21 -27.36 24.49
C GLU A 132 -29.52 -26.58 24.66
N ALA A 133 -29.62 -25.40 24.05
CA ALA A 133 -30.81 -24.54 24.10
C ALA A 133 -31.88 -24.88 23.04
N GLY A 134 -31.62 -25.84 22.14
CA GLY A 134 -32.54 -26.21 21.05
C GLY A 134 -32.68 -25.11 19.97
N ALA A 135 -31.68 -24.22 19.83
CA ALA A 135 -31.67 -23.16 18.84
C ALA A 135 -31.51 -23.72 17.41
N SER A 136 -32.10 -23.05 16.42
CA SER A 136 -31.97 -23.49 15.03
C SER A 136 -30.51 -23.29 14.55
N ALA A 137 -30.01 -24.19 13.70
CA ALA A 137 -28.66 -24.10 13.10
C ALA A 137 -28.41 -22.76 12.42
N ALA A 138 -29.43 -22.13 11.83
CA ALA A 138 -29.34 -20.82 11.22
C ALA A 138 -29.13 -19.68 12.25
N GLU A 139 -29.69 -19.82 13.43
CA GLU A 139 -29.54 -18.85 14.53
C GLU A 139 -28.18 -18.97 15.18
N VAL A 140 -27.75 -20.19 15.48
CA VAL A 140 -26.39 -20.49 15.96
C VAL A 140 -25.34 -19.98 14.97
N GLY A 141 -25.50 -20.25 13.68
CA GLY A 141 -24.60 -19.77 12.65
C GLY A 141 -24.51 -18.23 12.57
N ARG A 142 -25.65 -17.53 12.72
CA ARG A 142 -25.63 -16.05 12.80
C ARG A 142 -24.89 -15.52 14.02
N GLN A 143 -25.09 -16.15 15.18
CA GLN A 143 -24.41 -15.77 16.42
C GLN A 143 -22.91 -16.04 16.33
N GLN A 144 -22.50 -17.20 15.79
CA GLN A 144 -21.10 -17.53 15.55
C GLN A 144 -20.43 -16.54 14.59
N TYR A 145 -21.10 -16.21 13.47
CA TYR A 145 -20.60 -15.21 12.53
C TYR A 145 -20.46 -13.83 13.17
N ALA A 146 -21.46 -13.38 13.94
CA ALA A 146 -21.42 -12.11 14.64
C ALA A 146 -20.27 -12.07 15.67
N ALA A 147 -20.08 -13.14 16.44
CA ALA A 147 -19.02 -13.27 17.43
C ALA A 147 -17.63 -13.26 16.77
N MET A 148 -17.45 -14.02 15.67
CA MET A 148 -16.22 -14.05 14.91
C MET A 148 -15.88 -12.66 14.36
N ARG A 149 -16.85 -12.00 13.74
CA ARG A 149 -16.66 -10.65 13.19
C ARG A 149 -16.32 -9.64 14.27
N HIS A 150 -16.98 -9.67 15.42
CA HIS A 150 -16.69 -8.77 16.54
C HIS A 150 -15.30 -8.99 17.11
N GLY A 151 -14.93 -10.26 17.36
CA GLY A 151 -13.61 -10.62 17.85
C GLY A 151 -12.50 -10.25 16.87
N LEU A 152 -12.74 -10.44 15.56
CA LEU A 152 -11.81 -10.04 14.51
C LEU A 152 -11.60 -8.50 14.47
N ILE A 153 -12.67 -7.71 14.61
CA ILE A 153 -12.58 -6.25 14.67
C ILE A 153 -11.77 -5.81 15.90
N ALA A 154 -12.02 -6.42 17.07
CA ALA A 154 -11.27 -6.12 18.30
C ALA A 154 -9.79 -6.48 18.16
N LEU A 155 -9.48 -7.64 17.60
CA LEU A 155 -8.10 -8.07 17.35
C LEU A 155 -7.39 -7.18 16.32
N ALA A 156 -8.10 -6.77 15.27
CA ALA A 156 -7.57 -5.84 14.29
C ALA A 156 -7.32 -4.45 14.89
N ALA A 157 -8.21 -3.96 15.74
CA ALA A 157 -8.01 -2.69 16.45
C ALA A 157 -6.77 -2.74 17.36
N ARG A 158 -6.54 -3.87 18.04
CA ARG A 158 -5.31 -4.11 18.79
C ARG A 158 -4.10 -4.11 17.89
N ALA A 159 -4.15 -4.83 16.77
CA ALA A 159 -3.05 -4.89 15.80
C ALA A 159 -2.69 -3.50 15.24
N GLU A 160 -3.69 -2.66 14.92
CA GLU A 160 -3.46 -1.27 14.50
C GLU A 160 -2.80 -0.45 15.62
N ALA A 161 -3.20 -0.63 16.88
CA ALA A 161 -2.55 0.00 18.02
C ALA A 161 -1.10 -0.45 18.21
N ASP A 162 -0.80 -1.72 17.90
CA ASP A 162 0.56 -2.29 17.88
C ASP A 162 1.34 -1.88 16.60
N GLY A 163 0.76 -1.08 15.69
CA GLY A 163 1.38 -0.61 14.45
C GLY A 163 1.30 -1.59 13.27
N VAL A 164 0.48 -2.63 13.37
CA VAL A 164 0.27 -3.63 12.33
C VAL A 164 -0.99 -3.30 11.52
N ALA A 165 -0.83 -2.70 10.34
CA ALA A 165 -1.94 -2.21 9.51
C ALA A 165 -2.72 -3.35 8.84
N VAL A 166 -3.92 -3.65 9.34
CA VAL A 166 -4.80 -4.72 8.86
C VAL A 166 -6.21 -4.25 8.47
N SER A 167 -6.63 -3.04 8.82
CA SER A 167 -7.99 -2.53 8.57
C SER A 167 -8.46 -2.67 7.13
N ARG A 168 -7.55 -2.56 6.17
CA ARG A 168 -7.85 -2.74 4.73
C ARG A 168 -8.35 -4.14 4.38
N PHE A 169 -8.02 -5.15 5.19
CA PHE A 169 -8.44 -6.52 4.98
C PHE A 169 -9.82 -6.82 5.60
N LEU A 170 -10.37 -5.90 6.41
CA LEU A 170 -11.70 -5.99 6.99
C LEU A 170 -12.82 -5.52 6.02
N SER A 171 -12.47 -5.10 4.82
CA SER A 171 -13.41 -4.49 3.84
C SER A 171 -14.37 -5.46 3.15
N GLY A 172 -14.51 -6.69 3.64
CA GLY A 172 -15.43 -7.70 3.11
C GLY A 172 -14.95 -8.43 1.83
N LYS A 173 -13.72 -8.14 1.37
CA LYS A 173 -13.07 -8.86 0.26
C LYS A 173 -12.17 -10.00 0.71
N HIS A 174 -11.93 -10.10 1.99
CA HIS A 174 -11.07 -11.10 2.63
C HIS A 174 -11.87 -11.85 3.68
N GLU A 175 -11.63 -13.13 3.76
CA GLU A 175 -12.22 -14.00 4.78
C GLU A 175 -11.58 -13.77 6.14
N ALA A 176 -12.31 -14.05 7.21
CA ALA A 176 -11.84 -13.83 8.58
C ALA A 176 -10.54 -14.60 8.86
N GLU A 177 -10.48 -15.86 8.41
CA GLU A 177 -9.33 -16.74 8.54
C GLU A 177 -8.09 -16.18 7.83
N GLY A 178 -8.28 -15.59 6.65
CA GLY A 178 -7.21 -14.94 5.92
C GLY A 178 -6.63 -13.73 6.66
N VAL A 179 -7.45 -13.00 7.40
CA VAL A 179 -6.99 -11.90 8.25
C VAL A 179 -6.26 -12.42 9.49
N LEU A 180 -6.83 -13.43 10.17
CA LEU A 180 -6.19 -14.09 11.30
C LEU A 180 -4.85 -14.72 10.90
N GLY A 181 -4.80 -15.43 9.78
CA GLY A 181 -3.57 -16.02 9.24
C GLY A 181 -2.46 -15.00 9.01
N ARG A 182 -2.82 -13.78 8.55
CA ARG A 182 -1.85 -12.67 8.40
C ARG A 182 -1.32 -12.18 9.74
N LEU A 183 -2.19 -12.04 10.74
CA LEU A 183 -1.79 -11.60 12.07
C LEU A 183 -0.89 -12.63 12.77
N CYS A 184 -1.11 -13.91 12.51
CA CYS A 184 -0.28 -15.01 13.03
C CYS A 184 1.06 -15.16 12.27
N ASP A 185 1.22 -14.54 11.08
CA ASP A 185 2.43 -14.62 10.28
C ASP A 185 3.45 -13.56 10.71
N LYS A 186 4.51 -13.97 11.41
CA LYS A 186 5.61 -13.09 11.81
C LYS A 186 6.20 -12.28 10.65
N GLY A 187 6.27 -12.87 9.46
CA GLY A 187 6.78 -12.19 8.28
C GLY A 187 5.84 -11.09 7.78
N PHE A 188 4.52 -11.28 7.83
CA PHE A 188 3.56 -10.21 7.55
C PHE A 188 3.64 -9.10 8.59
N VAL A 189 3.58 -9.46 9.87
CA VAL A 189 3.68 -8.52 11.00
C VAL A 189 4.95 -7.69 10.90
N GLY A 190 6.12 -8.32 10.71
CA GLY A 190 7.40 -7.63 10.56
C GLY A 190 7.46 -6.66 9.38
N ARG A 191 6.81 -7.00 8.25
CA ARG A 191 6.70 -6.07 7.11
C ARG A 191 5.82 -4.86 7.42
N GLN A 192 4.72 -5.04 8.16
CA GLN A 192 3.86 -3.93 8.57
C GLN A 192 4.58 -3.03 9.57
N LEU A 193 5.19 -3.61 10.60
CA LEU A 193 5.99 -2.88 11.60
C LEU A 193 7.10 -2.06 10.94
N ARG A 194 7.91 -2.67 10.07
CA ARG A 194 9.00 -1.96 9.38
C ARG A 194 8.50 -0.76 8.58
N LYS A 195 7.39 -0.92 7.84
CA LYS A 195 6.80 0.17 7.06
C LYS A 195 6.22 1.28 7.95
N GLY A 196 5.49 0.91 8.99
CA GLY A 196 4.89 1.86 9.91
C GLY A 196 5.95 2.62 10.67
N PHE A 197 6.93 1.91 11.23
CA PHE A 197 8.06 2.45 11.96
C PHE A 197 8.88 3.45 11.12
N GLY A 198 9.28 3.06 9.91
CA GLY A 198 10.02 3.95 9.01
C GLY A 198 9.25 5.24 8.69
N ARG A 199 7.93 5.16 8.49
CA ARG A 199 7.08 6.34 8.26
C ARG A 199 6.94 7.23 9.50
N ALA A 200 6.74 6.63 10.67
CA ALA A 200 6.62 7.37 11.92
C ALA A 200 7.91 8.12 12.24
N ARG A 201 9.06 7.47 12.09
CA ARG A 201 10.39 8.07 12.26
C ARG A 201 10.61 9.22 11.29
N GLU A 202 10.33 9.01 10.00
CA GLU A 202 10.47 10.05 8.97
C GLU A 202 9.55 11.24 9.24
N ASN A 203 8.29 11.00 9.60
CA ASN A 203 7.37 12.08 9.91
C ASN A 203 7.82 12.91 11.11
N LEU A 204 8.40 12.27 12.13
CA LEU A 204 9.02 12.97 13.26
C LEU A 204 10.16 13.88 12.83
N ILE A 205 11.11 13.34 12.04
CA ILE A 205 12.26 14.11 11.58
C ILE A 205 11.79 15.29 10.75
N ARG A 206 10.80 15.09 9.88
CA ARG A 206 10.21 16.13 9.04
C ARG A 206 9.49 17.20 9.86
N SER A 207 8.57 16.83 10.72
CA SER A 207 7.66 17.75 11.40
C SER A 207 8.28 18.38 12.64
N ALA A 208 8.73 17.56 13.59
CA ALA A 208 9.22 18.04 14.87
C ALA A 208 10.63 18.61 14.80
N PHE A 209 11.54 17.93 14.12
CA PHE A 209 12.95 18.36 14.04
C PHE A 209 13.26 19.27 12.86
N GLY A 210 12.34 19.41 11.90
CA GLY A 210 12.58 20.19 10.71
C GLY A 210 13.78 19.70 9.93
N GLY A 211 13.98 18.40 9.88
CA GLY A 211 15.08 17.81 9.12
C GLY A 211 14.83 17.74 7.61
N VAL A 212 13.59 18.04 7.17
CA VAL A 212 13.21 17.95 5.76
C VAL A 212 12.68 19.31 5.29
N HIS A 213 13.48 20.05 4.58
CA HIS A 213 13.14 21.31 3.89
C HIS A 213 14.31 21.76 3.01
N ARG A 214 14.12 22.83 2.21
CA ARG A 214 15.09 23.32 1.21
C ARG A 214 16.51 23.56 1.76
N ARG A 215 16.64 24.03 3.02
CA ARG A 215 17.92 24.32 3.68
C ARG A 215 18.46 23.19 4.57
N ALA A 216 17.83 22.02 4.52
CA ALA A 216 18.26 20.81 5.22
C ALA A 216 18.30 19.64 4.24
N ALA A 217 17.60 18.53 4.52
CA ALA A 217 17.45 17.46 3.57
C ALA A 217 16.20 17.68 2.69
N LEU A 218 16.35 17.63 1.36
CA LEU A 218 15.24 17.77 0.42
C LEU A 218 14.40 16.49 0.40
N TYR A 219 13.06 16.62 0.39
CA TYR A 219 12.07 15.59 0.14
C TYR A 219 11.96 14.53 1.22
N VAL A 220 13.09 14.07 1.77
CA VAL A 220 13.19 12.99 2.75
C VAL A 220 14.46 13.16 3.58
N SER A 221 14.45 12.68 4.83
CA SER A 221 15.61 12.78 5.73
C SER A 221 16.80 11.94 5.28
N ASP A 222 17.99 12.29 5.76
CA ASP A 222 19.20 11.49 5.51
C ASP A 222 19.13 10.13 6.22
N ASP A 223 18.47 10.06 7.37
CA ASP A 223 18.21 8.78 8.07
C ASP A 223 17.37 7.79 7.21
N ALA A 224 16.33 8.30 6.53
CA ALA A 224 15.54 7.49 5.62
C ALA A 224 16.34 7.10 4.38
N MET A 225 17.19 8.00 3.85
CA MET A 225 18.09 7.70 2.73
C MET A 225 19.07 6.59 3.05
N GLU A 226 19.69 6.62 4.22
CA GLU A 226 20.63 5.58 4.66
C GLU A 226 19.93 4.22 4.76
N THR A 227 18.78 4.18 5.43
CA THR A 227 17.95 2.97 5.57
C THR A 227 17.56 2.41 4.20
N TRP A 228 17.09 3.27 3.29
CA TRP A 228 16.67 2.88 1.94
C TRP A 228 17.83 2.38 1.09
N ARG A 229 18.99 3.04 1.12
CA ARG A 229 20.21 2.58 0.43
C ARG A 229 20.69 1.24 0.96
N GLY A 230 20.67 1.05 2.28
CA GLY A 230 20.99 -0.22 2.92
C GLY A 230 20.07 -1.35 2.43
N GLN A 231 18.75 -1.08 2.37
CA GLN A 231 17.80 -2.06 1.85
C GLN A 231 18.02 -2.37 0.36
N ARG A 232 18.33 -1.36 -0.46
CA ARG A 232 18.65 -1.59 -1.89
C ARG A 232 19.88 -2.46 -2.08
N ARG A 233 20.95 -2.24 -1.29
CA ARG A 233 22.16 -3.10 -1.35
C ARG A 233 21.81 -4.55 -1.02
N ARG A 234 21.05 -4.79 0.06
CA ARG A 234 20.59 -6.15 0.42
C ARG A 234 19.72 -6.78 -0.67
N ASN A 235 18.80 -6.01 -1.25
CA ASN A 235 17.96 -6.51 -2.34
C ASN A 235 18.80 -6.87 -3.57
N MET A 236 19.82 -6.06 -3.92
CA MET A 236 20.69 -6.34 -5.06
C MET A 236 21.50 -7.62 -4.83
N ALA A 237 22.12 -7.77 -3.65
CA ALA A 237 22.85 -8.97 -3.30
C ALA A 237 21.95 -10.24 -3.37
N LEU A 238 20.68 -10.12 -2.97
CA LEU A 238 19.73 -11.23 -3.10
C LEU A 238 19.42 -11.55 -4.58
N LEU A 239 19.20 -10.52 -5.42
CA LEU A 239 18.94 -10.73 -6.85
C LEU A 239 20.15 -11.41 -7.56
N GLU A 240 21.37 -11.02 -7.18
CA GLU A 240 22.61 -11.60 -7.70
C GLU A 240 22.80 -13.06 -7.29
N ALA A 241 22.34 -13.44 -6.09
CA ALA A 241 22.41 -14.80 -5.56
C ALA A 241 21.31 -15.73 -6.09
N MET A 242 20.28 -15.21 -6.78
CA MET A 242 19.13 -15.99 -7.20
C MET A 242 19.07 -16.19 -8.72
N GLU A 243 18.42 -17.28 -9.11
CA GLU A 243 18.13 -17.64 -10.49
C GLU A 243 16.66 -18.05 -10.67
N LEU A 244 16.17 -17.96 -11.89
CA LEU A 244 14.90 -18.55 -12.33
C LEU A 244 15.16 -19.85 -13.06
N ILE A 245 14.39 -20.88 -12.74
CA ILE A 245 14.49 -22.21 -13.36
C ILE A 245 13.10 -22.56 -13.88
N ASN A 246 13.00 -22.98 -15.16
CA ASN A 246 11.73 -23.47 -15.72
C ASN A 246 11.64 -25.00 -15.63
N GLU A 247 10.52 -25.55 -16.08
CA GLU A 247 10.25 -26.99 -16.10
C GLU A 247 11.18 -27.79 -17.05
N LEU A 248 11.84 -27.10 -18.00
CA LEU A 248 12.83 -27.69 -18.92
C LEU A 248 14.25 -27.68 -18.32
N GLY A 249 14.43 -27.09 -17.13
CA GLY A 249 15.74 -26.95 -16.50
C GLY A 249 16.56 -25.76 -17.00
N GLU A 250 15.99 -24.90 -17.85
CA GLU A 250 16.65 -23.67 -18.28
C GLU A 250 16.78 -22.69 -17.09
N ARG A 251 17.96 -22.05 -16.99
CA ARG A 251 18.31 -21.18 -15.88
C ARG A 251 18.62 -19.77 -16.38
N PHE A 252 18.09 -18.78 -15.70
CA PHE A 252 18.36 -17.36 -15.96
C PHE A 252 18.68 -16.65 -14.66
N ASP A 253 19.73 -15.87 -14.67
CA ASP A 253 20.09 -15.02 -13.54
C ASP A 253 18.96 -14.02 -13.24
N LEU A 254 18.52 -13.99 -11.98
CA LEU A 254 17.40 -13.13 -11.61
C LEU A 254 17.73 -11.64 -11.80
N VAL A 255 18.99 -11.24 -11.63
CA VAL A 255 19.46 -9.87 -11.88
C VAL A 255 19.26 -9.47 -13.34
N ASP A 256 19.56 -10.37 -14.30
CA ASP A 256 19.40 -10.09 -15.74
C ASP A 256 17.93 -10.01 -16.14
N VAL A 257 17.11 -10.90 -15.60
CA VAL A 257 15.65 -10.85 -15.80
C VAL A 257 15.05 -9.54 -15.28
N VAL A 258 15.50 -9.07 -14.10
CA VAL A 258 15.08 -7.77 -13.55
C VAL A 258 15.61 -6.62 -14.41
N ALA A 259 16.84 -6.69 -14.90
CA ALA A 259 17.42 -5.69 -15.80
C ALA A 259 16.66 -5.56 -17.14
N ALA A 260 16.17 -6.68 -17.68
CA ALA A 260 15.34 -6.72 -18.89
C ALA A 260 13.89 -6.27 -18.65
N SER A 261 13.42 -6.25 -17.39
CA SER A 261 12.04 -5.93 -17.03
C SER A 261 11.80 -4.42 -16.90
N GLU A 262 10.52 -4.03 -16.70
CA GLU A 262 10.16 -2.65 -16.33
C GLU A 262 10.56 -2.25 -14.90
N SER A 263 11.13 -3.15 -14.11
CA SER A 263 11.77 -2.80 -12.85
C SER A 263 13.06 -2.01 -13.09
N ASN A 264 13.67 -2.19 -14.26
CA ASN A 264 14.77 -1.33 -14.73
C ASN A 264 14.24 0.10 -14.98
N PRO A 265 14.83 1.13 -14.35
CA PRO A 265 14.44 2.53 -14.54
C PRO A 265 14.43 2.97 -16.01
N ARG A 266 15.41 2.56 -16.80
CA ARG A 266 15.54 2.90 -18.22
C ARG A 266 14.37 2.35 -19.03
N ASN A 267 14.02 1.08 -18.86
CA ASN A 267 12.90 0.45 -19.56
C ASN A 267 11.56 1.07 -19.15
N ARG A 268 11.42 1.42 -17.86
CA ARG A 268 10.25 2.12 -17.34
C ARG A 268 10.09 3.50 -17.96
N ASN A 269 11.19 4.27 -18.05
CA ASN A 269 11.20 5.59 -18.65
C ASN A 269 10.77 5.50 -20.12
N ALA A 270 11.43 4.65 -20.92
CA ALA A 270 11.10 4.41 -22.32
C ALA A 270 9.62 4.00 -22.49
N GLY A 271 9.12 3.07 -21.69
CA GLY A 271 7.73 2.63 -21.76
C GLY A 271 6.71 3.70 -21.35
N LEU A 272 7.07 4.66 -20.51
CA LEU A 272 6.23 5.84 -20.21
C LEU A 272 6.24 6.82 -21.37
N MET A 273 7.42 7.13 -21.95
CA MET A 273 7.56 8.09 -23.04
C MET A 273 6.84 7.62 -24.31
N VAL A 274 6.94 6.33 -24.67
CA VAL A 274 6.18 5.72 -25.80
C VAL A 274 4.68 5.94 -25.63
N ARG A 275 4.15 5.72 -24.43
CA ARG A 275 2.70 5.88 -24.17
C ARG A 275 2.26 7.34 -24.20
N ILE A 276 3.08 8.25 -23.71
CA ILE A 276 2.78 9.69 -23.71
C ILE A 276 2.81 10.22 -25.14
N ALA A 277 3.84 9.88 -25.92
CA ALA A 277 3.94 10.24 -27.34
C ALA A 277 2.78 9.66 -28.15
N GLY A 278 2.35 8.43 -27.85
CA GLY A 278 1.19 7.84 -28.50
C GLY A 278 -0.12 8.56 -28.17
N PHE A 279 -0.33 8.99 -26.94
CA PHE A 279 -1.50 9.81 -26.58
C PHE A 279 -1.45 11.21 -27.20
N GLU A 280 -0.27 11.81 -27.29
CA GLU A 280 -0.06 13.07 -27.99
C GLU A 280 -0.44 12.96 -29.47
N LYS A 281 0.02 11.88 -30.15
CA LYS A 281 -0.33 11.60 -31.56
C LYS A 281 -1.84 11.48 -31.74
N ILE A 282 -2.52 10.70 -30.88
CA ILE A 282 -3.98 10.57 -30.90
C ILE A 282 -4.65 11.94 -30.71
N ALA A 283 -4.14 12.78 -29.81
CA ALA A 283 -4.71 14.09 -29.57
C ALA A 283 -4.61 15.00 -30.83
N LEU A 284 -3.48 14.95 -31.53
CA LEU A 284 -3.29 15.67 -32.79
C LEU A 284 -4.23 15.13 -33.88
N ASP A 285 -4.30 13.81 -34.04
CA ASP A 285 -5.14 13.16 -35.06
C ASP A 285 -6.65 13.43 -34.84
N LEU A 286 -7.08 13.56 -33.56
CA LEU A 286 -8.49 13.84 -33.20
C LEU A 286 -8.80 15.35 -33.03
N GLY A 287 -7.83 16.25 -33.21
CA GLY A 287 -8.01 17.67 -32.96
C GLY A 287 -8.26 18.01 -31.48
N HIS A 288 -7.84 17.12 -30.55
CA HIS A 288 -7.95 17.33 -29.11
C HIS A 288 -6.90 18.33 -28.62
N VAL A 289 -7.21 18.95 -27.50
CA VAL A 289 -6.30 19.89 -26.84
C VAL A 289 -5.61 19.25 -25.66
N GLY A 290 -4.37 19.69 -25.37
CA GLY A 290 -3.60 19.29 -24.21
C GLY A 290 -3.70 20.34 -23.10
N GLU A 291 -3.78 19.87 -21.86
CA GLU A 291 -3.75 20.71 -20.66
C GLU A 291 -2.74 20.15 -19.66
N PHE A 292 -1.76 20.95 -19.29
CA PHE A 292 -0.85 20.63 -18.19
C PHE A 292 -1.38 21.25 -16.89
N VAL A 293 -1.57 20.42 -15.86
CA VAL A 293 -2.20 20.82 -14.60
C VAL A 293 -1.27 20.51 -13.44
N THR A 294 -0.97 21.49 -12.61
CA THR A 294 -0.30 21.29 -11.33
C THR A 294 -1.35 21.33 -10.20
N MET A 295 -1.41 20.28 -9.40
CA MET A 295 -2.37 20.11 -8.31
C MET A 295 -1.62 20.05 -6.98
N THR A 296 -1.82 21.05 -6.12
CA THR A 296 -1.10 21.23 -4.85
C THR A 296 -2.00 21.01 -3.65
N CYS A 297 -1.45 20.45 -2.57
CA CYS A 297 -2.15 20.30 -1.30
C CYS A 297 -2.40 21.62 -0.60
N PRO A 298 -3.43 21.73 0.27
CA PRO A 298 -3.60 22.83 1.21
C PRO A 298 -2.36 23.08 2.09
N SER A 299 -2.19 24.32 2.53
CA SER A 299 -1.06 24.74 3.36
C SER A 299 -0.89 23.90 4.64
N ARG A 300 -1.99 23.38 5.23
CA ARG A 300 -1.95 22.56 6.43
C ARG A 300 -1.13 21.26 6.28
N PHE A 301 -0.90 20.77 5.06
CA PHE A 301 -0.08 19.58 4.81
C PHE A 301 1.43 19.87 4.75
N HIS A 302 1.81 21.15 4.66
CA HIS A 302 3.19 21.58 4.59
C HIS A 302 3.77 21.82 5.99
N ALA A 303 4.80 21.06 6.37
CA ALA A 303 5.44 21.21 7.67
C ALA A 303 6.26 22.51 7.75
N ARG A 304 6.79 22.97 6.63
CA ARG A 304 7.72 24.11 6.55
C ARG A 304 7.33 25.08 5.44
N MET A 305 7.60 26.34 5.70
CA MET A 305 7.47 27.43 4.72
C MET A 305 8.54 27.29 3.65
N SER A 306 8.18 27.41 2.38
CA SER A 306 9.10 27.22 1.25
C SER A 306 10.26 28.21 1.27
N ALA A 307 9.98 29.50 1.44
CA ALA A 307 11.00 30.55 1.36
C ALA A 307 11.97 30.56 2.56
N SER A 308 11.45 30.36 3.78
CA SER A 308 12.24 30.57 5.01
C SER A 308 12.72 29.28 5.67
N GLY A 309 12.08 28.11 5.36
CA GLY A 309 12.26 26.88 6.11
C GLY A 309 11.69 26.93 7.53
N ALA A 310 11.00 28.00 7.91
CA ALA A 310 10.37 28.15 9.21
C ALA A 310 9.17 27.19 9.36
N VAL A 311 8.78 26.92 10.60
CA VAL A 311 7.57 26.12 10.88
C VAL A 311 6.35 26.80 10.26
N ASN A 312 5.55 26.04 9.54
CA ASN A 312 4.28 26.53 9.02
C ASN A 312 3.23 26.55 10.16
N PRO A 313 2.68 27.70 10.53
CA PRO A 313 1.71 27.79 11.64
C PRO A 313 0.37 27.10 11.33
N LYS A 314 0.10 26.80 10.05
CA LYS A 314 -1.12 26.08 9.61
C LYS A 314 -0.94 24.55 9.57
N PHE A 315 0.27 24.05 9.82
CA PHE A 315 0.56 22.64 9.75
C PHE A 315 -0.24 21.85 10.79
N ASP A 316 -0.96 20.83 10.34
CA ASP A 316 -1.85 20.00 11.17
C ASP A 316 -1.24 18.68 11.66
N GLY A 317 0.05 18.45 11.42
CA GLY A 317 0.75 17.20 11.77
C GLY A 317 0.67 16.10 10.71
N SER A 318 -0.04 16.31 9.62
CA SER A 318 -0.22 15.33 8.55
C SER A 318 1.10 14.86 7.93
N SER A 319 1.16 13.55 7.66
CA SER A 319 2.28 12.96 6.93
C SER A 319 2.16 13.19 5.41
N PRO A 320 3.25 13.02 4.63
CA PRO A 320 3.17 13.03 3.17
C PRO A 320 2.21 11.96 2.61
N ARG A 321 2.02 10.85 3.33
CA ARG A 321 1.03 9.83 2.97
C ARG A 321 -0.40 10.34 3.12
N ASP A 322 -0.69 11.11 4.16
CA ASP A 322 -2.02 11.69 4.38
C ASP A 322 -2.34 12.73 3.30
N ALA A 323 -1.36 13.56 2.94
CA ALA A 323 -1.46 14.49 1.84
C ALA A 323 -1.68 13.77 0.48
N ALA A 324 -0.98 12.66 0.23
CA ALA A 324 -1.21 11.86 -0.97
C ALA A 324 -2.62 11.22 -0.99
N ASN A 325 -3.12 10.76 0.16
CA ASN A 325 -4.48 10.23 0.29
C ASN A 325 -5.53 11.33 0.06
N TYR A 326 -5.27 12.56 0.52
CA TYR A 326 -6.11 13.72 0.24
C TYR A 326 -6.22 13.96 -1.27
N LEU A 327 -5.08 14.08 -1.98
CA LEU A 327 -5.09 14.26 -3.44
C LEU A 327 -5.80 13.11 -4.18
N GLN A 328 -5.65 11.87 -3.72
CA GLN A 328 -6.37 10.72 -4.30
C GLN A 328 -7.88 10.83 -4.12
N LYS A 329 -8.36 11.27 -2.95
CA LYS A 329 -9.80 11.50 -2.68
C LYS A 329 -10.35 12.62 -3.56
N VAL A 330 -9.61 13.73 -3.69
CA VAL A 330 -9.98 14.84 -4.56
C VAL A 330 -10.04 14.39 -6.01
N TRP A 331 -9.03 13.65 -6.48
CA TRP A 331 -8.99 13.11 -7.84
C TRP A 331 -10.12 12.14 -8.15
N ALA A 332 -10.53 11.32 -7.18
CA ALA A 332 -11.69 10.45 -7.34
C ALA A 332 -12.98 11.26 -7.56
N ARG A 333 -13.17 12.36 -6.81
CA ARG A 333 -14.30 13.30 -7.00
C ARG A 333 -14.27 13.98 -8.37
N ILE A 334 -13.08 14.45 -8.81
CA ILE A 334 -12.90 15.05 -10.13
C ILE A 334 -13.28 14.06 -11.23
N ARG A 335 -12.76 12.82 -11.18
CA ARG A 335 -13.08 11.80 -12.18
C ARG A 335 -14.55 11.42 -12.23
N ALA A 336 -15.21 11.37 -11.07
CA ALA A 336 -16.65 11.13 -11.00
C ALA A 336 -17.42 12.25 -11.70
N ALA A 337 -17.12 13.52 -11.36
CA ALA A 337 -17.78 14.67 -11.96
C ALA A 337 -17.54 14.77 -13.48
N LEU A 338 -16.32 14.49 -13.95
CA LEU A 338 -16.03 14.45 -15.40
C LEU A 338 -16.82 13.35 -16.12
N LYS A 339 -16.92 12.17 -15.48
CA LYS A 339 -17.71 11.06 -16.02
C LYS A 339 -19.21 11.39 -16.06
N ASP A 340 -19.75 12.00 -15.01
CA ASP A 340 -21.16 12.37 -14.92
C ASP A 340 -21.53 13.43 -15.97
N GLU A 341 -20.58 14.27 -16.38
CA GLU A 341 -20.76 15.26 -17.46
C GLU A 341 -20.32 14.76 -18.85
N GLY A 342 -19.92 13.49 -18.98
CA GLY A 342 -19.53 12.89 -20.25
C GLY A 342 -18.23 13.47 -20.84
N ILE A 343 -17.36 14.04 -20.00
CA ILE A 343 -16.09 14.64 -20.44
C ILE A 343 -14.99 13.57 -20.43
N PRO A 344 -14.57 13.08 -21.61
CA PRO A 344 -13.48 12.13 -21.70
C PRO A 344 -12.14 12.84 -21.47
N ILE A 345 -11.28 12.23 -20.68
CA ILE A 345 -9.90 12.65 -20.50
C ILE A 345 -8.95 11.46 -20.59
N TYR A 346 -7.80 11.65 -21.21
CA TYR A 346 -6.74 10.67 -21.24
C TYR A 346 -5.36 11.33 -21.12
N GLY A 347 -4.37 10.59 -20.65
CA GLY A 347 -3.05 11.11 -20.40
C GLY A 347 -2.35 10.51 -19.18
N PHE A 348 -1.58 11.32 -18.48
CA PHE A 348 -0.76 10.86 -17.36
C PHE A 348 -0.75 11.85 -16.20
N ARG A 349 -0.60 11.32 -14.98
CA ARG A 349 -0.19 12.13 -13.84
C ARG A 349 1.06 11.58 -13.17
N VAL A 350 1.90 12.50 -12.69
CA VAL A 350 3.11 12.24 -11.91
C VAL A 350 2.95 12.86 -10.53
N ALA A 351 3.36 12.15 -9.49
CA ALA A 351 3.40 12.66 -8.11
C ALA A 351 4.83 12.99 -7.74
N GLU A 352 5.08 14.21 -7.28
CA GLU A 352 6.37 14.71 -6.86
C GLU A 352 6.33 15.26 -5.43
N PRO A 353 7.46 15.28 -4.73
CA PRO A 353 7.56 15.98 -3.45
C PRO A 353 7.86 17.47 -3.63
N HIS A 354 7.27 18.31 -2.81
CA HIS A 354 7.82 19.63 -2.48
C HIS A 354 9.04 19.50 -1.57
N HIS A 355 9.78 20.57 -1.40
CA HIS A 355 10.99 20.65 -0.58
C HIS A 355 10.85 20.03 0.83
N ASP A 356 9.65 20.05 1.41
CA ASP A 356 9.32 19.52 2.73
C ASP A 356 8.68 18.11 2.70
N GLY A 357 8.70 17.45 1.54
CA GLY A 357 8.12 16.12 1.32
C GLY A 357 6.61 16.10 1.12
N CYS A 358 5.90 17.24 1.15
CA CYS A 358 4.48 17.28 0.81
C CYS A 358 4.31 16.95 -0.68
N PRO A 359 3.43 16.00 -1.07
CA PRO A 359 3.20 15.67 -2.48
C PRO A 359 2.42 16.75 -3.21
N HIS A 360 2.77 16.98 -4.47
CA HIS A 360 1.94 17.61 -5.48
C HIS A 360 1.92 16.76 -6.74
N TRP A 361 0.96 17.02 -7.62
CA TRP A 361 0.79 16.24 -8.83
C TRP A 361 0.89 17.11 -10.06
N HIS A 362 1.61 16.62 -11.05
CA HIS A 362 1.61 17.15 -12.41
C HIS A 362 0.80 16.22 -13.30
N GLY A 363 -0.19 16.75 -13.98
CA GLY A 363 -1.02 16.02 -14.94
C GLY A 363 -0.88 16.59 -16.33
N LEU A 364 -0.72 15.73 -17.32
CA LEU A 364 -0.88 16.05 -18.72
C LEU A 364 -2.13 15.32 -19.20
N PHE A 365 -3.16 16.06 -19.58
CA PHE A 365 -4.44 15.50 -19.99
C PHE A 365 -4.84 16.04 -21.34
N PHE A 366 -5.34 15.14 -22.18
CA PHE A 366 -5.91 15.45 -23.50
C PHE A 366 -7.42 15.28 -23.46
N MET A 367 -8.14 16.13 -24.19
CA MET A 367 -9.59 16.18 -24.23
C MET A 367 -10.08 16.91 -25.47
N PRO A 368 -11.38 16.77 -25.86
CA PRO A 368 -11.99 17.64 -26.87
C PRO A 368 -11.85 19.12 -26.50
N SER A 369 -11.70 19.98 -27.50
CA SER A 369 -11.40 21.42 -27.27
C SER A 369 -12.51 22.15 -26.51
N GLU A 370 -13.77 21.80 -26.74
CA GLU A 370 -14.96 22.33 -26.07
C GLU A 370 -15.03 21.95 -24.59
N ALA A 371 -14.45 20.81 -24.22
CA ALA A 371 -14.45 20.33 -22.84
C ALA A 371 -13.44 21.07 -21.93
N ARG A 372 -12.42 21.74 -22.52
CA ARG A 372 -11.32 22.35 -21.74
C ARG A 372 -11.80 23.30 -20.65
N LYS A 373 -12.72 24.20 -20.96
CA LYS A 373 -13.22 25.17 -19.98
C LYS A 373 -13.88 24.44 -18.82
N ARG A 374 -14.77 23.50 -19.10
CA ARG A 374 -15.49 22.75 -18.10
C ARG A 374 -14.60 21.85 -17.26
N PHE A 375 -13.59 21.24 -17.87
CA PHE A 375 -12.53 20.51 -17.19
C PHE A 375 -11.84 21.37 -16.12
N ARG A 376 -11.40 22.60 -16.48
CA ARG A 376 -10.76 23.53 -15.54
C ARG A 376 -11.68 23.88 -14.38
N GLU A 377 -12.96 24.18 -14.66
CA GLU A 377 -13.95 24.50 -13.65
C GLU A 377 -14.13 23.35 -12.63
N ILE A 378 -14.29 22.11 -13.12
CA ILE A 378 -14.46 20.93 -12.26
C ILE A 378 -13.20 20.68 -11.43
N VAL A 379 -12.03 20.74 -12.02
CA VAL A 379 -10.76 20.50 -11.32
C VAL A 379 -10.55 21.56 -10.22
N ALA A 380 -10.73 22.84 -10.55
CA ALA A 380 -10.59 23.94 -9.60
C ALA A 380 -11.63 23.84 -8.47
N MET A 381 -12.88 23.57 -8.78
CA MET A 381 -13.95 23.41 -7.78
C MET A 381 -13.60 22.34 -6.74
N HIS A 382 -13.13 21.19 -7.17
CA HIS A 382 -12.82 20.10 -6.25
C HIS A 382 -11.53 20.29 -5.46
N LEU A 383 -10.50 20.90 -6.06
CA LEU A 383 -9.22 21.18 -5.39
C LEU A 383 -9.33 22.35 -4.39
N CYS A 384 -10.17 23.36 -4.68
CA CYS A 384 -10.34 24.53 -3.83
C CYS A 384 -11.45 24.39 -2.78
N ARG A 385 -12.15 23.24 -2.72
CA ARG A 385 -13.27 23.03 -1.80
C ARG A 385 -12.86 23.03 -0.34
N GLU A 386 -11.75 22.35 -0.01
CA GLU A 386 -11.22 22.30 1.34
C GLU A 386 -10.22 23.45 1.56
N ASP A 387 -10.15 23.98 2.79
CA ASP A 387 -9.26 25.10 3.16
C ASP A 387 -9.39 26.34 2.25
N ARG A 388 -10.61 26.56 1.72
CA ARG A 388 -10.90 27.64 0.75
C ARG A 388 -10.62 29.04 1.29
N GLY A 389 -10.69 29.22 2.61
CA GLY A 389 -10.39 30.50 3.27
C GLY A 389 -8.98 31.02 3.00
N GLU A 390 -7.99 30.14 2.81
CA GLU A 390 -6.62 30.52 2.45
C GLU A 390 -6.49 31.06 1.01
N LEU A 391 -7.51 30.80 0.17
CA LEU A 391 -7.62 31.27 -1.20
C LEU A 391 -8.58 32.46 -1.35
N GLY A 392 -9.10 32.99 -0.25
CA GLY A 392 -10.12 34.06 -0.28
C GLY A 392 -11.50 33.60 -0.74
N LEU A 393 -11.77 32.29 -0.77
CA LEU A 393 -13.00 31.69 -1.29
C LEU A 393 -13.99 31.27 -0.18
N SER A 394 -14.04 32.00 0.92
CA SER A 394 -14.87 31.64 2.08
C SER A 394 -16.36 32.00 1.96
N TYR A 395 -16.73 32.76 0.95
CA TYR A 395 -18.09 33.31 0.77
C TYR A 395 -19.09 32.37 0.08
N PHE A 396 -18.66 31.15 -0.34
CA PHE A 396 -19.59 30.21 -0.97
C PHE A 396 -20.50 29.51 0.04
N LEU A 397 -21.77 29.46 -0.26
CA LEU A 397 -22.78 28.76 0.52
C LEU A 397 -23.15 27.43 -0.14
N SER A 398 -23.40 26.38 0.65
CA SER A 398 -24.12 25.22 0.13
C SER A 398 -25.59 25.62 -0.21
N ASN A 399 -26.23 24.89 -1.14
CA ASN A 399 -27.63 25.15 -1.44
C ASN A 399 -28.53 25.14 -0.19
N LYS A 400 -28.25 24.21 0.75
CA LYS A 400 -28.99 24.14 2.03
C LYS A 400 -28.73 25.39 2.89
N ALA A 401 -27.48 25.81 3.01
CA ALA A 401 -27.10 27.00 3.77
C ALA A 401 -27.65 28.29 3.12
N ARG A 402 -27.59 28.38 1.78
CA ARG A 402 -28.17 29.49 1.01
C ARG A 402 -29.67 29.64 1.26
N LEU A 403 -30.42 28.54 1.16
CA LEU A 403 -31.86 28.53 1.43
C LEU A 403 -32.15 28.79 2.89
N GLY A 404 -31.39 28.26 3.85
CA GLY A 404 -31.50 28.55 5.26
C GLY A 404 -31.34 30.04 5.53
N ARG A 405 -30.24 30.63 5.04
CA ARG A 405 -29.98 32.08 5.19
C ARG A 405 -31.04 32.96 4.52
N ALA A 406 -31.49 32.56 3.33
CA ALA A 406 -32.57 33.29 2.64
C ALA A 406 -33.89 33.27 3.43
N ARG A 407 -34.25 32.15 4.06
CA ARG A 407 -35.41 32.04 4.96
C ARG A 407 -35.29 32.90 6.20
N GLU A 408 -34.08 32.96 6.81
CA GLU A 408 -33.82 33.85 7.96
C GLU A 408 -34.03 35.33 7.59
N ILE A 409 -33.48 35.75 6.43
CA ILE A 409 -33.66 37.12 5.92
C ILE A 409 -35.12 37.40 5.64
N GLN A 410 -35.83 36.52 4.94
CA GLN A 410 -37.25 36.66 4.64
C GLN A 410 -38.09 36.76 5.92
N ALA A 411 -37.80 35.94 6.93
CA ALA A 411 -38.45 36.02 8.22
C ALA A 411 -38.16 37.34 8.95
N GLY A 412 -36.96 37.87 8.81
CA GLY A 412 -36.60 39.21 9.32
C GLY A 412 -37.40 40.33 8.63
N GLU A 413 -37.49 40.29 7.29
CA GLU A 413 -38.30 41.25 6.52
C GLU A 413 -39.77 41.23 6.90
N ARG A 414 -40.36 40.05 7.12
CA ARG A 414 -41.74 39.90 7.62
C ARG A 414 -41.93 40.49 9.01
N ARG A 415 -40.97 40.33 9.93
CA ARG A 415 -41.04 40.90 11.28
C ARG A 415 -40.98 42.42 11.28
N LEU A 416 -40.37 43.02 10.29
CA LEU A 416 -40.28 44.47 10.14
C LEU A 416 -41.50 45.08 9.46
N GLY A 417 -42.56 44.29 9.19
CA GLY A 417 -43.85 44.77 8.68
C GLY A 417 -43.90 45.07 7.19
N GLY A 418 -42.89 44.71 6.43
CA GLY A 418 -42.81 44.86 4.98
C GLY A 418 -43.25 43.65 4.19
N ALA A 419 -43.59 43.82 2.90
CA ALA A 419 -43.73 42.70 1.96
C ALA A 419 -42.38 42.00 1.77
N ALA A 420 -42.25 40.80 2.34
CA ALA A 420 -41.00 40.04 2.27
C ALA A 420 -40.70 39.60 0.84
N ARG A 421 -39.46 39.78 0.41
CA ARG A 421 -38.99 39.34 -0.93
C ARG A 421 -39.14 37.82 -1.08
N PRO A 422 -39.42 37.30 -2.29
CA PRO A 422 -39.42 35.87 -2.52
C PRO A 422 -37.99 35.29 -2.32
N LEU A 423 -37.92 34.04 -1.85
CA LEU A 423 -36.65 33.38 -1.56
C LEU A 423 -35.70 33.39 -2.77
N SER A 424 -36.25 33.26 -3.97
CA SER A 424 -35.46 33.32 -5.22
C SER A 424 -34.76 34.68 -5.37
N ALA A 425 -35.42 35.79 -5.07
CA ALA A 425 -34.82 37.11 -5.15
C ALA A 425 -33.75 37.35 -4.07
N ILE A 426 -33.95 36.79 -2.87
CA ILE A 426 -32.95 36.88 -1.80
C ILE A 426 -31.71 36.02 -2.14
N CYS A 427 -31.91 34.88 -2.80
CA CYS A 427 -30.81 33.99 -3.19
C CYS A 427 -29.91 34.54 -4.33
N VAL A 428 -30.39 35.50 -5.13
CA VAL A 428 -29.66 36.08 -6.27
C VAL A 428 -28.29 36.65 -5.86
N GLY A 429 -28.17 37.23 -4.64
CA GLY A 429 -26.90 37.74 -4.13
C GLY A 429 -26.03 36.70 -3.42
N MET A 430 -26.45 35.45 -3.36
CA MET A 430 -25.77 34.36 -2.63
C MET A 430 -25.30 33.29 -3.59
N MET A 431 -24.05 33.39 -4.00
CA MET A 431 -23.44 32.44 -4.98
C MET A 431 -23.07 31.13 -4.32
N THR A 432 -23.43 30.03 -4.96
CA THR A 432 -22.91 28.70 -4.61
C THR A 432 -21.55 28.46 -5.26
N GLU A 433 -20.78 27.51 -4.73
CA GLU A 433 -19.49 27.10 -5.29
C GLU A 433 -19.64 26.65 -6.77
N LYS A 434 -20.70 25.91 -7.08
CA LYS A 434 -20.96 25.44 -8.46
C LYS A 434 -21.23 26.59 -9.42
N GLU A 435 -22.06 27.56 -9.00
CA GLU A 435 -22.38 28.75 -9.81
C GLU A 435 -21.14 29.63 -10.06
N PHE A 436 -20.28 29.81 -9.04
CA PHE A 436 -19.03 30.55 -9.19
C PHE A 436 -18.12 29.90 -10.25
N TRP A 437 -17.82 28.59 -10.08
CA TRP A 437 -16.90 27.92 -10.98
C TRP A 437 -17.44 27.79 -12.39
N HIS A 438 -18.75 27.63 -12.57
CA HIS A 438 -19.39 27.61 -13.89
C HIS A 438 -19.27 28.94 -14.64
N GLY A 439 -19.23 30.04 -13.90
CA GLY A 439 -19.02 31.39 -14.44
C GLY A 439 -17.57 31.88 -14.37
N ALA A 440 -16.61 31.03 -13.95
CA ALA A 440 -15.24 31.43 -13.68
C ALA A 440 -14.53 32.00 -14.91
N LYS A 441 -13.82 33.13 -14.68
CA LYS A 441 -12.98 33.80 -15.67
C LYS A 441 -11.51 33.42 -15.48
N TYR A 442 -10.66 33.78 -16.41
CA TYR A 442 -9.23 33.55 -16.30
C TYR A 442 -8.59 34.13 -15.02
N SER A 443 -9.03 35.29 -14.60
CA SER A 443 -8.62 35.91 -13.33
C SER A 443 -8.87 35.04 -12.10
N ASP A 444 -10.00 34.31 -12.09
CA ASP A 444 -10.39 33.45 -10.97
C ASP A 444 -9.48 32.22 -10.85
N PHE A 445 -9.10 31.64 -12.00
CA PHE A 445 -8.10 30.55 -12.02
C PHE A 445 -6.72 31.03 -11.58
N ARG A 446 -6.32 32.25 -11.93
CA ARG A 446 -5.08 32.86 -11.41
C ARG A 446 -5.11 33.10 -9.91
N ALA A 447 -6.23 33.50 -9.36
CA ALA A 447 -6.38 33.71 -7.91
C ALA A 447 -6.16 32.42 -7.11
N VAL A 448 -6.42 31.23 -7.69
CA VAL A 448 -6.24 29.93 -7.05
C VAL A 448 -4.99 29.19 -7.52
N GLN A 449 -4.09 29.83 -8.22
CA GLN A 449 -2.89 29.21 -8.79
C GLN A 449 -2.01 28.50 -7.74
N ALA A 450 -2.01 28.98 -6.51
CA ALA A 450 -1.30 28.30 -5.41
C ALA A 450 -1.85 26.87 -5.12
N ARG A 451 -3.11 26.58 -5.50
CA ARG A 451 -3.75 25.28 -5.33
C ARG A 451 -3.84 24.48 -6.62
N VAL A 452 -4.11 25.15 -7.72
CA VAL A 452 -4.19 24.55 -9.05
C VAL A 452 -3.70 25.53 -10.11
N ASP A 453 -2.72 25.11 -10.91
CA ASP A 453 -2.19 25.86 -12.03
C ASP A 453 -2.49 25.12 -13.33
N PHE A 454 -3.01 25.84 -14.32
CA PHE A 454 -3.38 25.33 -15.63
C PHE A 454 -2.51 25.98 -16.71
N LYS A 455 -1.90 25.14 -17.55
CA LYS A 455 -1.14 25.56 -18.73
C LYS A 455 -1.63 24.83 -19.96
N ALA A 456 -2.25 25.56 -20.88
CA ALA A 456 -2.61 24.99 -22.18
C ALA A 456 -1.33 24.58 -22.92
N ILE A 457 -1.36 23.39 -23.52
CA ILE A 457 -0.29 22.96 -24.43
C ILE A 457 -0.40 23.74 -25.72
N ASP A 458 0.69 24.38 -26.09
CA ASP A 458 0.86 25.10 -27.34
C ASP A 458 1.64 24.19 -28.32
N TRP A 459 0.93 23.60 -29.25
CA TRP A 459 1.49 22.71 -30.26
C TRP A 459 2.55 23.37 -31.15
N GLY A 460 2.55 24.70 -31.24
CA GLY A 460 3.55 25.45 -32.00
C GLY A 460 4.90 25.60 -31.28
N ARG A 461 4.91 25.39 -29.97
CA ARG A 461 6.13 25.58 -29.12
C ARG A 461 6.85 24.28 -28.79
N GLY A 462 6.29 23.13 -29.09
CA GLY A 462 6.92 21.85 -28.83
C GLY A 462 5.94 20.74 -28.44
N SER A 463 6.48 19.55 -28.20
CA SER A 463 5.67 18.37 -27.88
C SER A 463 5.14 18.42 -26.45
N ALA A 464 3.91 17.93 -26.26
CA ALA A 464 3.33 17.76 -24.93
C ALA A 464 4.14 16.76 -24.09
N ALA A 465 4.73 15.75 -24.75
CA ALA A 465 5.64 14.81 -24.12
C ALA A 465 6.86 15.51 -23.49
N GLY A 466 7.38 16.55 -24.14
CA GLY A 466 8.48 17.37 -23.62
C GLY A 466 8.14 18.08 -22.31
N TYR A 467 6.89 18.53 -22.12
CA TYR A 467 6.44 19.16 -20.89
C TYR A 467 6.49 18.23 -19.67
N ILE A 468 6.14 16.97 -19.85
CA ILE A 468 6.10 16.00 -18.73
C ILE A 468 7.40 15.19 -18.59
N ALA A 469 8.25 15.18 -19.61
CA ALA A 469 9.48 14.38 -19.65
C ALA A 469 10.41 14.70 -18.48
N LYS A 470 10.59 15.99 -18.10
CA LYS A 470 11.43 16.38 -16.97
C LYS A 470 10.92 15.80 -15.64
N TYR A 471 9.60 15.76 -15.45
CA TYR A 471 8.99 15.21 -14.24
C TYR A 471 9.12 13.67 -14.19
N ILE A 472 9.09 13.02 -15.35
CA ILE A 472 9.33 11.58 -15.45
C ILE A 472 10.78 11.27 -15.14
N ALA A 473 11.72 11.98 -15.72
CA ALA A 473 13.15 11.81 -15.48
C ALA A 473 13.48 12.00 -14.00
N LYS A 474 13.02 13.09 -13.36
CA LYS A 474 13.20 13.37 -11.92
C LYS A 474 12.70 12.23 -11.03
N ASN A 475 11.70 11.49 -11.47
CA ASN A 475 11.07 10.42 -10.70
C ASN A 475 11.59 9.01 -11.03
N ILE A 476 12.54 8.86 -11.96
CA ILE A 476 13.05 7.55 -12.40
C ILE A 476 14.57 7.46 -12.27
N ASP A 477 15.33 8.19 -13.11
CA ASP A 477 16.78 8.10 -13.20
C ASP A 477 17.49 9.43 -13.51
N GLY A 478 16.76 10.50 -13.71
CA GLY A 478 17.30 11.83 -14.06
C GLY A 478 17.76 11.96 -15.51
N LYS A 479 17.45 10.98 -16.36
CA LYS A 479 17.93 10.88 -17.73
C LYS A 479 16.78 10.83 -18.73
N ASN A 480 17.06 11.33 -19.95
CA ASN A 480 16.17 11.14 -21.09
C ASN A 480 16.32 9.72 -21.71
N ALA A 481 15.58 9.45 -22.77
CA ALA A 481 15.67 8.17 -23.49
C ALA A 481 17.07 7.91 -24.10
N TYR A 482 17.86 8.95 -24.30
CA TYR A 482 19.24 8.87 -24.83
C TYR A 482 20.30 8.74 -23.74
N GLY A 483 19.92 8.80 -22.47
CA GLY A 483 20.83 8.66 -21.33
C GLY A 483 21.45 9.99 -20.87
N GLU A 484 21.03 11.13 -21.43
CA GLU A 484 21.48 12.45 -21.05
C GLU A 484 20.71 12.98 -19.83
N SER A 485 21.36 13.80 -18.98
CA SER A 485 20.70 14.46 -17.86
C SER A 485 19.61 15.42 -18.33
N VAL A 486 18.43 15.37 -17.75
CA VAL A 486 17.28 16.15 -18.17
C VAL A 486 16.91 17.21 -17.14
N GLY A 487 17.30 18.44 -17.41
CA GLY A 487 16.81 19.61 -16.72
C GLY A 487 17.38 19.81 -15.32
N PHE A 488 16.81 20.80 -14.64
CA PHE A 488 17.16 21.19 -13.28
C PHE A 488 15.98 20.94 -12.35
N ASP A 489 16.29 20.69 -11.10
CA ASP A 489 15.28 20.54 -10.05
C ASP A 489 14.99 21.92 -9.44
N ASP A 490 13.83 22.48 -9.76
CA ASP A 490 13.40 23.81 -9.30
C ASP A 490 13.29 23.87 -7.76
N GLU A 491 12.92 22.76 -7.11
CA GLU A 491 12.85 22.66 -5.64
C GLU A 491 14.24 22.59 -4.99
N ALA A 492 15.25 22.16 -5.76
CA ALA A 492 16.65 22.07 -5.34
C ALA A 492 17.51 23.24 -5.82
N GLU A 493 16.92 24.44 -6.00
CA GLU A 493 17.62 25.66 -6.44
C GLU A 493 18.35 25.48 -7.78
N GLY A 494 17.78 24.70 -8.69
CA GLY A 494 18.36 24.43 -10.00
C GLY A 494 19.47 23.37 -10.00
N ALA A 495 19.55 22.52 -8.97
CA ALA A 495 20.47 21.41 -8.98
C ALA A 495 20.15 20.41 -10.11
N ASP A 496 21.18 19.72 -10.60
CA ASP A 496 21.02 18.63 -11.57
C ASP A 496 20.06 17.56 -11.01
N VAL A 497 19.07 17.21 -11.80
CA VAL A 497 18.02 16.22 -11.45
C VAL A 497 18.63 14.90 -11.03
N THR A 498 19.73 14.46 -11.61
CA THR A 498 20.40 13.20 -11.26
C THR A 498 20.83 13.13 -9.79
N LYS A 499 21.11 14.28 -9.16
CA LYS A 499 21.51 14.37 -7.74
C LYS A 499 20.33 14.24 -6.78
N THR A 500 19.11 14.52 -7.24
CA THR A 500 17.90 14.52 -6.40
C THR A 500 17.02 13.29 -6.60
N VAL A 501 17.18 12.56 -7.70
CA VAL A 501 16.39 11.36 -8.05
C VAL A 501 16.34 10.33 -6.92
N GLU A 502 17.48 9.98 -6.32
CA GLU A 502 17.50 9.00 -5.24
C GLU A 502 16.62 9.42 -4.07
N ARG A 503 16.59 10.72 -3.74
CA ARG A 503 15.75 11.26 -2.67
C ARG A 503 14.26 11.16 -3.03
N VAL A 504 13.90 11.42 -4.28
CA VAL A 504 12.53 11.28 -4.78
C VAL A 504 12.07 9.81 -4.75
N LEU A 505 12.93 8.88 -5.14
CA LEU A 505 12.64 7.44 -5.07
C LEU A 505 12.52 6.95 -3.61
N CYS A 506 13.41 7.41 -2.74
CA CYS A 506 13.35 7.13 -1.31
C CYS A 506 12.06 7.68 -0.69
N TRP A 507 11.69 8.93 -0.97
CA TRP A 507 10.45 9.55 -0.55
C TRP A 507 9.22 8.73 -0.97
N ALA A 508 9.13 8.38 -2.25
CA ALA A 508 8.02 7.59 -2.78
C ALA A 508 7.92 6.21 -2.10
N SER A 509 9.07 5.56 -1.87
CA SER A 509 9.15 4.27 -1.20
C SER A 509 8.74 4.35 0.27
N THR A 510 9.30 5.31 1.03
CA THR A 510 9.05 5.51 2.46
C THR A 510 7.58 5.79 2.73
N HIS A 511 6.98 6.70 1.97
CA HIS A 511 5.59 7.07 2.15
C HIS A 511 4.60 6.17 1.37
N GLY A 512 5.09 5.25 0.52
CA GLY A 512 4.29 4.35 -0.29
C GLY A 512 3.43 5.09 -1.32
N ILE A 513 4.00 6.11 -1.95
CA ILE A 513 3.31 6.98 -2.92
C ILE A 513 3.48 6.41 -4.33
N ARG A 514 2.37 6.26 -5.04
CA ARG A 514 2.38 5.89 -6.45
C ARG A 514 2.75 7.10 -7.31
N GLN A 515 3.95 7.08 -7.88
CA GLN A 515 4.50 8.21 -8.66
C GLN A 515 3.77 8.42 -9.98
N PHE A 516 3.47 7.36 -10.74
CA PHE A 516 2.89 7.45 -12.09
C PHE A 516 1.52 6.82 -12.18
N GLN A 517 0.62 7.46 -12.92
CA GLN A 517 -0.68 6.88 -13.26
C GLN A 517 -1.11 7.31 -14.65
N GLN A 518 -1.38 6.32 -15.52
CA GLN A 518 -2.11 6.52 -16.76
C GLN A 518 -3.59 6.77 -16.46
N VAL A 519 -4.20 7.68 -17.19
CA VAL A 519 -5.63 8.02 -17.16
C VAL A 519 -6.18 7.78 -18.56
N GLY A 520 -7.33 7.12 -18.67
CA GLY A 520 -7.89 6.75 -19.98
C GLY A 520 -7.07 5.68 -20.74
N GLY A 521 -7.57 5.30 -21.89
CA GLY A 521 -6.97 4.31 -22.79
C GLY A 521 -6.93 2.86 -22.26
N PRO A 522 -6.40 1.94 -23.04
CA PRO A 522 -6.34 0.53 -22.74
C PRO A 522 -5.32 0.19 -21.62
N PRO A 523 -5.45 -0.98 -20.97
CA PRO A 523 -4.54 -1.38 -19.90
C PRO A 523 -3.17 -1.80 -20.46
N VAL A 524 -2.11 -1.33 -19.82
CA VAL A 524 -0.71 -1.66 -20.17
C VAL A 524 -0.43 -3.16 -20.06
N GLY A 525 -1.20 -3.91 -19.26
CA GLY A 525 -1.05 -5.36 -19.14
C GLY A 525 -1.20 -6.08 -20.48
N VAL A 526 -2.23 -5.74 -21.27
CA VAL A 526 -2.45 -6.32 -22.61
C VAL A 526 -1.30 -5.99 -23.55
N TRP A 527 -0.88 -4.71 -23.59
CA TRP A 527 0.30 -4.27 -24.35
C TRP A 527 1.55 -5.10 -24.08
N ARG A 528 1.81 -5.38 -22.80
CA ARG A 528 2.99 -6.15 -22.38
C ARG A 528 2.91 -7.61 -22.77
N GLU A 529 1.75 -8.23 -22.67
CA GLU A 529 1.57 -9.61 -23.09
C GLU A 529 1.64 -9.78 -24.60
N LEU A 530 1.10 -8.82 -25.37
CA LEU A 530 1.19 -8.78 -26.83
C LEU A 530 2.66 -8.72 -27.30
N ARG A 531 3.50 -7.90 -26.69
CA ARG A 531 4.93 -7.79 -27.02
C ARG A 531 5.76 -9.05 -26.74
N ARG A 532 5.20 -10.03 -26.05
CA ARG A 532 5.83 -11.33 -25.83
C ARG A 532 5.49 -12.34 -26.92
N LEU A 533 4.45 -12.07 -27.65
CA LEU A 533 4.04 -12.94 -28.75
C LEU A 533 4.95 -12.70 -29.95
N LYS A 534 5.33 -13.79 -30.62
CA LYS A 534 6.14 -13.80 -31.83
C LYS A 534 5.41 -14.56 -32.91
N ASP A 535 5.75 -14.28 -34.16
CA ASP A 535 5.31 -15.04 -35.34
C ASP A 535 3.79 -15.21 -35.45
N LEU A 536 3.02 -14.15 -35.12
CA LEU A 536 1.58 -14.13 -35.28
C LEU A 536 1.21 -13.91 -36.76
N SER A 537 0.26 -14.68 -37.27
CA SER A 537 -0.29 -14.55 -38.62
C SER A 537 -1.81 -14.40 -38.60
N GLY A 538 -2.38 -13.74 -39.61
CA GLY A 538 -3.81 -13.49 -39.78
C GLY A 538 -4.17 -11.99 -39.57
N ASP A 539 -5.47 -11.69 -39.56
CA ASP A 539 -6.01 -10.31 -39.57
C ASP A 539 -6.82 -9.99 -38.28
N GLY A 540 -6.77 -10.86 -37.25
CA GLY A 540 -7.52 -10.69 -35.98
C GLY A 540 -7.03 -9.47 -35.20
N ASP A 541 -7.84 -9.05 -34.24
CA ASP A 541 -7.52 -7.92 -33.37
C ASP A 541 -6.26 -8.18 -32.52
N ILE A 542 -6.01 -9.43 -32.11
CA ILE A 542 -4.77 -9.81 -31.43
C ILE A 542 -3.56 -9.51 -32.34
N VAL A 543 -3.62 -9.89 -33.61
CA VAL A 543 -2.51 -9.72 -34.57
C VAL A 543 -2.25 -8.23 -34.82
N ARG A 544 -3.31 -7.44 -35.07
CA ARG A 544 -3.20 -5.99 -35.28
C ARG A 544 -2.67 -5.26 -34.04
N ALA A 545 -3.17 -5.63 -32.85
CA ALA A 545 -2.72 -5.07 -31.59
C ALA A 545 -1.27 -5.48 -31.24
N ALA A 546 -0.89 -6.72 -31.55
CA ALA A 546 0.48 -7.22 -31.33
C ALA A 546 1.48 -6.53 -32.25
N HIS A 547 1.13 -6.35 -33.52
CA HIS A 547 1.98 -5.61 -34.46
C HIS A 547 2.19 -4.16 -33.99
N ALA A 548 1.12 -3.45 -33.57
CA ALA A 548 1.25 -2.10 -33.03
C ALA A 548 2.12 -2.07 -31.76
N ALA A 549 2.01 -3.11 -30.92
CA ALA A 549 2.79 -3.22 -29.70
C ALA A 549 4.28 -3.54 -29.96
N ASP A 550 4.58 -4.36 -30.95
CA ASP A 550 5.95 -4.75 -31.32
C ASP A 550 6.74 -3.59 -31.90
N VAL A 551 6.12 -2.82 -32.82
CA VAL A 551 6.74 -1.59 -33.38
C VAL A 551 6.75 -0.41 -32.41
N GLY A 552 6.16 -0.53 -31.25
CA GLY A 552 6.12 0.53 -30.23
C GLY A 552 5.11 1.65 -30.51
N ASP A 553 4.13 1.47 -31.43
CA ASP A 553 3.10 2.47 -31.75
C ASP A 553 1.91 2.35 -30.76
N TRP A 554 2.02 3.05 -29.63
CA TRP A 554 0.95 3.12 -28.64
C TRP A 554 -0.32 3.75 -29.21
N GLY A 555 -0.21 4.71 -30.12
CA GLY A 555 -1.36 5.35 -30.75
C GLY A 555 -2.20 4.35 -31.55
N LYS A 556 -1.58 3.60 -32.47
CA LYS A 556 -2.25 2.53 -33.22
C LYS A 556 -2.82 1.46 -32.29
N PHE A 557 -2.06 1.05 -31.26
CA PHE A 557 -2.55 0.10 -30.26
C PHE A 557 -3.85 0.58 -29.60
N VAL A 558 -3.90 1.85 -29.14
CA VAL A 558 -5.10 2.42 -28.53
C VAL A 558 -6.28 2.40 -29.49
N MET A 559 -6.07 2.72 -30.77
CA MET A 559 -7.14 2.70 -31.76
C MET A 559 -7.66 1.30 -32.06
N VAL A 560 -6.77 0.31 -32.18
CA VAL A 560 -7.17 -1.12 -32.30
C VAL A 560 -7.93 -1.59 -31.05
N MET A 561 -7.59 -1.08 -29.88
CA MET A 561 -8.25 -1.41 -28.62
C MET A 561 -9.59 -0.68 -28.39
N GLY A 562 -10.15 -0.03 -29.43
CA GLY A 562 -11.43 0.67 -29.39
C GLY A 562 -11.34 2.16 -29.03
N GLY A 563 -10.13 2.74 -29.05
CA GLY A 563 -9.92 4.18 -28.78
C GLY A 563 -9.70 4.52 -27.31
N VAL A 564 -9.63 5.82 -27.02
CA VAL A 564 -9.29 6.34 -25.69
C VAL A 564 -10.41 6.17 -24.66
N ASP A 565 -11.67 6.13 -25.11
CA ASP A 565 -12.88 6.09 -24.28
C ASP A 565 -13.52 4.70 -24.21
N CYS A 566 -12.96 3.71 -24.92
CA CYS A 566 -13.50 2.37 -24.97
C CYS A 566 -13.64 1.77 -23.55
N LYS A 567 -14.85 1.35 -23.21
CA LYS A 567 -15.12 0.72 -21.92
C LYS A 567 -14.45 -0.64 -21.82
N ARG A 568 -14.29 -1.12 -20.59
CA ARG A 568 -13.54 -2.34 -20.32
C ARG A 568 -14.15 -3.59 -20.97
N ASP A 569 -15.45 -3.65 -21.01
CA ASP A 569 -16.28 -4.75 -21.54
C ASP A 569 -16.42 -4.72 -23.08
N GLU A 570 -16.14 -3.57 -23.68
CA GLU A 570 -16.20 -3.36 -25.14
C GLU A 570 -14.83 -3.60 -25.83
N ARG A 571 -13.76 -3.87 -25.06
CA ARG A 571 -12.40 -4.00 -25.62
C ARG A 571 -12.24 -5.26 -26.46
N PRO A 572 -11.72 -5.15 -27.69
CA PRO A 572 -11.55 -6.28 -28.58
C PRO A 572 -10.52 -7.31 -28.07
N VAL A 573 -9.51 -6.86 -27.30
CA VAL A 573 -8.51 -7.77 -26.73
C VAL A 573 -8.39 -7.56 -25.22
N ILE A 574 -8.48 -8.64 -24.45
CA ILE A 574 -8.31 -8.63 -22.99
C ILE A 574 -7.25 -9.65 -22.54
N LEU A 575 -6.86 -9.61 -21.27
CA LEU A 575 -5.96 -10.62 -20.71
C LEU A 575 -6.66 -11.98 -20.61
N TYR A 576 -6.06 -13.00 -21.22
CA TYR A 576 -6.42 -14.40 -20.97
C TYR A 576 -5.87 -14.81 -19.61
N LYS A 577 -6.76 -15.32 -18.76
CA LYS A 577 -6.43 -15.69 -17.40
C LYS A 577 -6.91 -17.10 -17.12
N GLU A 578 -6.09 -17.84 -16.40
CA GLU A 578 -6.40 -19.17 -15.89
C GLU A 578 -6.72 -19.08 -14.40
N GLU A 579 -7.78 -19.71 -13.98
CA GLU A 579 -8.19 -19.79 -12.59
C GLU A 579 -7.11 -20.50 -11.75
N CYS A 580 -6.71 -19.87 -10.66
CA CYS A 580 -5.78 -20.46 -9.72
C CYS A 580 -6.57 -21.19 -8.63
N ARG A 581 -6.70 -22.52 -8.76
CA ARG A 581 -7.46 -23.35 -7.81
C ARG A 581 -6.78 -23.48 -6.44
N GLU A 582 -5.47 -23.34 -6.37
CA GLU A 582 -4.75 -23.40 -5.10
C GLU A 582 -4.90 -22.09 -4.32
N PRO A 583 -5.36 -22.13 -3.07
CA PRO A 583 -5.44 -20.94 -2.25
C PRO A 583 -4.04 -20.36 -1.97
N ASN A 584 -4.00 -19.12 -1.54
CA ASN A 584 -2.78 -18.53 -1.02
C ASN A 584 -2.44 -19.14 0.35
N ARG A 585 -1.28 -18.80 0.91
CA ARG A 585 -0.82 -19.31 2.22
C ARG A 585 -1.73 -18.94 3.41
N TYR A 586 -2.74 -18.13 3.21
CA TYR A 586 -3.74 -17.74 4.21
C TYR A 586 -5.12 -18.36 3.93
N GLY A 587 -5.19 -19.35 3.03
CA GLY A 587 -6.43 -20.05 2.70
C GLY A 587 -7.35 -19.30 1.73
N GLU A 588 -6.96 -18.09 1.26
CA GLU A 588 -7.81 -17.29 0.39
C GLU A 588 -7.60 -17.63 -1.09
N PRO A 589 -8.64 -17.46 -1.93
CA PRO A 589 -8.49 -17.60 -3.38
C PRO A 589 -7.37 -16.73 -3.93
N ARG A 590 -6.51 -17.27 -4.77
CA ARG A 590 -5.52 -16.50 -5.50
C ARG A 590 -6.19 -15.78 -6.66
N ALA A 591 -5.62 -14.63 -7.03
CA ALA A 591 -5.99 -13.99 -8.30
C ALA A 591 -5.61 -14.92 -9.46
N ASP A 592 -6.49 -14.95 -10.48
CA ASP A 592 -6.26 -15.70 -11.70
C ASP A 592 -4.90 -15.37 -12.32
N ARG A 593 -4.22 -16.40 -12.81
CA ARG A 593 -2.90 -16.28 -13.45
C ARG A 593 -3.05 -15.80 -14.88
N VAL A 594 -2.35 -14.74 -15.24
CA VAL A 594 -2.27 -14.29 -16.65
C VAL A 594 -1.48 -15.31 -17.46
N ARG A 595 -2.07 -15.81 -18.55
CA ARG A 595 -1.43 -16.74 -19.49
C ARG A 595 -1.18 -16.11 -20.86
N GLY A 596 -1.93 -15.08 -21.21
CA GLY A 596 -1.83 -14.44 -22.50
C GLY A 596 -2.90 -13.40 -22.73
N VAL A 597 -3.40 -13.35 -23.97
CA VAL A 597 -4.48 -12.47 -24.41
C VAL A 597 -5.57 -13.27 -25.12
N VAL A 598 -6.79 -12.73 -25.13
CA VAL A 598 -7.95 -13.34 -25.77
C VAL A 598 -8.83 -12.27 -26.45
N GLU A 599 -9.42 -12.61 -27.56
CA GLU A 599 -10.51 -11.84 -28.19
C GLU A 599 -11.85 -12.35 -27.66
N PRO A 600 -12.58 -11.62 -26.83
CA PRO A 600 -13.84 -12.10 -26.25
C PRO A 600 -14.91 -12.44 -27.29
N ALA A 601 -14.93 -11.72 -28.43
CA ALA A 601 -15.92 -11.85 -29.48
C ALA A 601 -15.80 -13.19 -30.24
N THR A 602 -14.57 -13.66 -30.46
CA THR A 602 -14.28 -14.87 -31.26
C THR A 602 -13.86 -16.06 -30.43
N GLY A 603 -13.45 -15.81 -29.15
CA GLY A 603 -12.85 -16.83 -28.29
C GLY A 603 -11.41 -17.20 -28.69
N VAL A 604 -10.84 -16.56 -29.70
CA VAL A 604 -9.45 -16.79 -30.12
C VAL A 604 -8.50 -16.25 -29.03
N TYR A 605 -7.52 -17.05 -28.64
CA TYR A 605 -6.53 -16.65 -27.64
C TYR A 605 -5.11 -16.96 -28.08
N ALA A 606 -4.17 -16.19 -27.52
CA ALA A 606 -2.74 -16.39 -27.73
C ALA A 606 -2.03 -16.46 -26.36
N VAL A 607 -1.27 -17.55 -26.17
CA VAL A 607 -0.51 -17.78 -24.93
C VAL A 607 0.85 -17.11 -25.03
N SER A 608 1.11 -16.14 -24.15
CA SER A 608 2.39 -15.42 -24.06
C SER A 608 3.30 -15.96 -22.95
N ARG A 609 2.75 -16.74 -22.01
CA ARG A 609 3.47 -17.34 -20.89
C ARG A 609 3.39 -18.85 -20.96
N VAL A 610 4.29 -19.42 -21.73
CA VAL A 610 4.34 -20.87 -22.01
C VAL A 610 4.96 -21.62 -20.83
N HIS A 611 6.04 -21.08 -20.26
CA HIS A 611 6.84 -21.72 -19.21
C HIS A 611 6.39 -21.36 -17.80
N GLU A 612 6.60 -22.29 -16.88
CA GLU A 612 6.47 -22.09 -15.45
C GLU A 612 7.84 -21.92 -14.81
N TRP A 613 8.01 -20.83 -14.06
CA TRP A 613 9.29 -20.45 -13.48
C TRP A 613 9.27 -20.59 -11.96
N VAL A 614 10.32 -21.17 -11.42
CA VAL A 614 10.57 -21.31 -9.98
C VAL A 614 11.84 -20.52 -9.62
N LEU A 615 11.80 -19.82 -8.48
CA LEU A 615 12.97 -19.14 -7.93
C LEU A 615 13.86 -20.16 -7.20
N GLY A 616 15.17 -20.11 -7.48
CA GLY A 616 16.21 -20.88 -6.82
C GLY A 616 17.40 -20.01 -6.44
N PHE A 617 18.26 -20.54 -5.58
CA PHE A 617 19.58 -19.97 -5.36
C PHE A 617 20.59 -20.59 -6.32
N LYS A 618 21.55 -19.79 -6.80
CA LYS A 618 22.63 -20.27 -7.66
C LYS A 618 23.46 -21.34 -6.92
N ARG A 619 23.76 -22.46 -7.58
CA ARG A 619 24.63 -23.49 -7.03
C ARG A 619 26.08 -22.96 -7.00
N GLY A 620 26.74 -22.96 -5.83
CA GLY A 620 28.15 -22.62 -5.66
C GLY A 620 28.44 -21.17 -5.21
N GLY A 621 27.44 -20.34 -4.95
CA GLY A 621 27.66 -19.10 -4.23
C GLY A 621 27.83 -19.40 -2.73
N GLU A 622 29.01 -19.17 -2.17
CA GLU A 622 29.14 -19.08 -0.71
C GLU A 622 28.10 -18.06 -0.23
N ALA A 623 27.13 -18.55 0.53
CA ALA A 623 26.18 -17.66 1.22
C ALA A 623 27.01 -16.82 2.18
N VAL A 624 27.36 -15.60 1.78
CA VAL A 624 27.88 -14.61 2.71
C VAL A 624 26.79 -14.41 3.74
N ALA A 625 26.96 -15.08 4.87
CA ALA A 625 26.09 -15.02 6.02
C ALA A 625 26.13 -13.62 6.64
N HIS A 626 25.50 -12.66 5.96
CA HIS A 626 25.12 -11.40 6.58
C HIS A 626 23.78 -11.64 7.24
N GLY A 627 23.83 -11.89 8.54
CA GLY A 627 22.65 -12.02 9.38
C GLY A 627 21.64 -10.90 9.08
N GLY A 628 20.46 -11.26 8.63
CA GLY A 628 19.35 -10.35 8.54
C GLY A 628 18.63 -10.18 7.20
N ALA A 629 18.96 -10.91 6.13
CA ALA A 629 18.46 -10.61 4.78
C ALA A 629 17.10 -11.23 4.38
N ALA A 630 16.52 -12.13 5.16
CA ALA A 630 15.42 -13.01 4.70
C ALA A 630 14.02 -12.39 4.52
N ALA A 631 13.82 -11.09 4.77
CA ALA A 631 12.46 -10.54 4.83
C ALA A 631 12.08 -9.56 3.69
N ALA A 632 12.87 -9.40 2.65
CA ALA A 632 12.73 -8.24 1.76
C ALA A 632 11.85 -8.43 0.53
N TRP A 633 11.46 -9.64 0.13
CA TRP A 633 10.72 -9.83 -1.14
C TRP A 633 9.42 -10.62 -1.00
N THR A 634 8.30 -9.92 -1.15
CA THR A 634 6.95 -10.46 -0.88
C THR A 634 6.07 -10.61 -2.10
N CYS A 635 6.59 -10.44 -3.29
CA CYS A 635 5.82 -10.62 -4.54
C CYS A 635 6.02 -11.97 -5.21
N VAL A 636 6.87 -12.86 -4.65
CA VAL A 636 7.11 -14.19 -5.20
C VAL A 636 6.84 -15.23 -4.12
N ASN A 637 5.71 -15.88 -4.24
CA ASN A 637 5.32 -16.99 -3.37
C ASN A 637 6.16 -18.23 -3.67
N ASN A 638 6.61 -18.94 -2.65
CA ASN A 638 7.02 -20.34 -2.56
C ASN A 638 8.48 -20.71 -2.22
N CYS A 639 9.32 -19.85 -1.67
CA CYS A 639 10.71 -20.24 -1.34
C CYS A 639 11.00 -20.49 0.15
N ARG A 640 10.02 -20.87 0.99
CA ARG A 640 10.26 -21.00 2.46
C ARG A 640 10.73 -22.35 2.98
N LYS A 641 10.73 -23.43 2.18
CA LYS A 641 11.17 -24.74 2.68
C LYS A 641 12.69 -24.85 2.86
N ASN A 642 13.47 -24.13 2.05
CA ASN A 642 14.93 -24.26 2.08
C ASN A 642 15.61 -23.28 3.06
N GLU A 643 14.98 -22.17 3.44
CA GLU A 643 15.59 -21.17 4.34
C GLU A 643 15.69 -21.66 5.79
N ALA A 644 14.62 -22.27 6.32
CA ALA A 644 14.64 -22.85 7.67
C ALA A 644 15.62 -24.02 7.75
N ALA A 645 15.71 -24.83 6.69
CA ALA A 645 16.65 -25.93 6.62
C ALA A 645 18.11 -25.47 6.55
N ALA A 646 18.40 -24.39 5.82
CA ALA A 646 19.74 -23.82 5.73
C ALA A 646 20.16 -23.15 7.06
N GLU A 647 19.23 -22.46 7.75
CA GLU A 647 19.50 -21.92 9.08
C GLU A 647 19.78 -23.03 10.11
N THR A 648 18.98 -24.10 10.10
CA THR A 648 19.18 -25.25 11.00
C THR A 648 20.46 -26.02 10.64
N ALA A 649 20.78 -26.19 9.35
CA ALA A 649 22.01 -26.82 8.92
C ALA A 649 23.28 -26.00 9.22
N ALA A 650 23.19 -24.68 9.23
CA ALA A 650 24.29 -23.80 9.65
C ALA A 650 24.61 -23.93 11.16
N ILE A 651 23.59 -24.21 11.97
CA ILE A 651 23.73 -24.43 13.41
C ILE A 651 24.11 -25.89 13.71
N TYR A 652 23.57 -26.82 12.93
CA TYR A 652 23.72 -28.27 13.12
C TYR A 652 24.16 -28.96 11.81
N PRO A 653 25.44 -28.98 11.48
CA PRO A 653 25.93 -29.55 10.21
C PRO A 653 25.64 -31.06 10.04
N ASN A 654 25.34 -31.77 11.12
CA ASN A 654 25.00 -33.21 11.09
C ASN A 654 23.57 -33.51 10.55
N VAL A 655 22.77 -32.50 10.19
CA VAL A 655 21.49 -32.67 9.49
C VAL A 655 21.64 -32.78 7.96
N ILE A 656 22.86 -32.74 7.45
CA ILE A 656 23.18 -32.98 6.04
C ILE A 656 23.59 -34.45 5.89
N LYS A 657 22.89 -35.18 5.03
CA LYS A 657 23.20 -36.56 4.73
C LYS A 657 24.54 -36.70 3.93
N LYS A 658 25.09 -37.89 3.89
CA LYS A 658 26.33 -38.17 3.17
C LYS A 658 26.29 -37.89 1.64
N ASP A 659 25.10 -37.88 1.06
CA ASP A 659 24.82 -37.52 -0.34
C ASP A 659 24.64 -36.00 -0.57
N GLY A 660 24.78 -35.18 0.48
CA GLY A 660 24.64 -33.72 0.42
C GLY A 660 23.19 -33.21 0.53
N ASP A 661 22.25 -34.13 0.69
CA ASP A 661 20.84 -33.73 0.88
C ASP A 661 20.51 -33.50 2.36
N TYR A 662 19.45 -32.72 2.66
CA TYR A 662 19.03 -32.44 4.03
C TYR A 662 18.31 -33.64 4.67
N ASP A 663 18.61 -33.92 5.93
CA ASP A 663 17.82 -34.81 6.75
C ASP A 663 16.62 -34.04 7.36
N TRP A 664 15.57 -33.96 6.56
CA TRP A 664 14.35 -33.20 6.92
C TRP A 664 13.70 -33.67 8.20
N GLU A 665 13.76 -34.97 8.49
CA GLU A 665 13.23 -35.51 9.74
C GLU A 665 14.07 -35.07 10.94
N ALA A 666 15.40 -35.01 10.80
CA ALA A 666 16.26 -34.50 11.86
C ALA A 666 16.00 -33.02 12.13
N ILE A 667 15.78 -32.22 11.07
CA ILE A 667 15.45 -30.80 11.18
C ILE A 667 14.12 -30.62 11.91
N ASP A 668 13.08 -31.36 11.51
CA ASP A 668 11.76 -31.29 12.14
C ASP A 668 11.82 -31.69 13.63
N VAL A 669 12.64 -32.67 14.00
CA VAL A 669 12.85 -33.08 15.40
C VAL A 669 13.56 -32.00 16.22
N LEU A 670 14.58 -31.36 15.66
CA LEU A 670 15.28 -30.26 16.33
C LEU A 670 14.36 -29.06 16.55
N ASP A 671 13.57 -28.69 15.56
CA ASP A 671 12.58 -27.62 15.67
C ASP A 671 11.49 -27.95 16.71
N TRP A 672 11.07 -29.22 16.77
CA TRP A 672 10.14 -29.68 17.79
C TRP A 672 10.72 -29.60 19.21
N LEU A 673 12.00 -29.99 19.40
CA LEU A 673 12.69 -29.88 20.68
C LEU A 673 12.79 -28.40 21.12
N ALA A 674 13.17 -27.51 20.21
CA ALA A 674 13.26 -26.07 20.47
C ALA A 674 11.90 -25.47 20.83
N ALA A 675 10.84 -25.85 20.09
CA ALA A 675 9.48 -25.36 20.34
C ALA A 675 8.90 -25.80 21.70
N ASN A 676 9.37 -26.95 22.23
CA ASN A 676 8.94 -27.46 23.52
C ASN A 676 9.90 -27.18 24.67
N GLY A 677 10.94 -26.34 24.45
CA GLY A 677 11.92 -25.96 25.46
C GLY A 677 12.77 -27.13 25.97
N ARG A 678 12.93 -28.17 25.16
CA ARG A 678 13.70 -29.36 25.49
C ARG A 678 15.20 -29.19 25.15
N PRO A 679 16.10 -29.83 25.89
CA PRO A 679 17.52 -29.71 25.63
C PRO A 679 17.87 -30.25 24.23
N MET A 680 18.70 -29.51 23.52
CA MET A 680 19.18 -29.88 22.20
C MET A 680 20.24 -30.99 22.31
N PRO A 681 20.21 -31.99 21.40
CA PRO A 681 21.21 -33.03 21.41
C PRO A 681 22.59 -32.48 21.03
N PRO A 682 23.68 -32.98 21.65
CA PRO A 682 25.04 -32.52 21.36
C PRO A 682 25.36 -32.61 19.86
N GLY A 683 25.85 -31.51 19.29
CA GLY A 683 26.19 -31.41 17.85
C GLY A 683 25.00 -31.56 16.90
N GLY A 684 23.74 -31.48 17.37
CA GLY A 684 22.56 -31.64 16.53
C GLY A 684 22.32 -33.07 16.03
N VAL A 685 22.96 -34.07 16.62
CA VAL A 685 22.81 -35.47 16.23
C VAL A 685 21.48 -36.01 16.76
N VAL A 686 20.49 -36.20 15.88
CA VAL A 686 19.18 -36.72 16.23
C VAL A 686 19.20 -38.25 16.28
N SER A 687 19.11 -38.80 17.50
CA SER A 687 19.08 -40.24 17.70
C SER A 687 17.80 -40.91 17.16
N ARG A 688 17.88 -42.22 16.91
CA ARG A 688 16.69 -43.00 16.47
C ARG A 688 15.54 -42.90 17.50
N ALA A 689 15.86 -42.94 18.78
CA ALA A 689 14.87 -42.80 19.83
C ALA A 689 14.14 -41.47 19.83
N LEU A 690 14.85 -40.35 19.58
CA LEU A 690 14.24 -39.01 19.44
C LEU A 690 13.34 -38.92 18.21
N ARG A 691 13.69 -39.58 17.11
CA ARG A 691 12.82 -39.64 15.92
C ARG A 691 11.53 -40.44 16.19
N GLU A 692 11.65 -41.55 16.90
CA GLU A 692 10.50 -42.36 17.29
C GLU A 692 9.58 -41.58 18.23
N GLU A 693 10.13 -40.89 19.24
CA GLU A 693 9.38 -40.03 20.14
C GLU A 693 8.64 -38.90 19.43
N TYR A 694 9.29 -38.24 18.47
CA TYR A 694 8.69 -37.22 17.63
C TYR A 694 7.55 -37.78 16.78
N ARG A 695 7.75 -38.93 16.13
CA ARG A 695 6.72 -39.60 15.32
C ARG A 695 5.52 -39.99 16.17
N ASP A 696 5.75 -40.46 17.39
CA ASP A 696 4.66 -40.80 18.33
C ASP A 696 3.90 -39.56 18.81
N CYS A 697 4.58 -38.45 19.02
CA CYS A 697 3.95 -37.17 19.33
C CYS A 697 3.07 -36.69 18.16
N ILE A 698 3.60 -36.74 16.92
CA ILE A 698 2.83 -36.38 15.73
C ILE A 698 1.65 -37.32 15.50
N ARG A 699 1.84 -38.62 15.71
CA ARG A 699 0.73 -39.62 15.59
C ARG A 699 -0.39 -39.29 16.57
N ARG A 700 -0.10 -39.09 17.86
CA ARG A 700 -1.10 -38.73 18.88
C ARG A 700 -1.81 -37.42 18.55
N ALA A 701 -1.08 -36.40 18.17
CA ALA A 701 -1.66 -35.14 17.74
C ALA A 701 -2.57 -35.29 16.50
N ARG A 702 -2.23 -36.23 15.61
CA ARG A 702 -3.02 -36.54 14.43
C ARG A 702 -4.29 -37.33 14.76
N GLU A 703 -4.19 -38.29 15.67
CA GLU A 703 -5.34 -39.06 16.18
C GLU A 703 -6.32 -38.13 16.94
N GLU A 704 -5.83 -37.21 17.76
CA GLU A 704 -6.68 -36.20 18.39
C GLU A 704 -7.31 -35.28 17.34
N PHE A 705 -6.56 -34.86 16.31
CA PHE A 705 -7.09 -34.05 15.23
C PHE A 705 -8.14 -34.80 14.41
N ASP A 706 -7.86 -36.04 14.03
CA ASP A 706 -8.79 -36.87 13.24
C ASP A 706 -10.07 -37.19 14.03
N SER A 707 -9.97 -37.33 15.35
CA SER A 707 -11.11 -37.41 16.25
C SER A 707 -11.97 -36.16 16.25
N VAL A 708 -11.33 -34.97 16.40
CA VAL A 708 -12.01 -33.67 16.34
C VAL A 708 -12.55 -33.39 14.95
N ALA A 709 -11.80 -33.71 13.91
CA ALA A 709 -12.22 -33.56 12.50
C ALA A 709 -13.34 -34.50 12.15
N GLY A 710 -13.34 -35.73 12.72
CA GLY A 710 -14.42 -36.72 12.57
C GLY A 710 -15.73 -36.24 13.20
N LEU A 711 -15.67 -35.68 14.40
CA LEU A 711 -16.80 -35.03 15.07
C LEU A 711 -17.32 -33.83 14.26
N PHE A 712 -16.43 -33.00 13.75
CA PHE A 712 -16.80 -31.85 12.95
C PHE A 712 -17.40 -32.26 11.60
N LYS A 713 -16.89 -33.33 10.96
CA LYS A 713 -17.46 -33.87 9.72
C LYS A 713 -18.85 -34.44 9.95
N ALA A 714 -19.06 -35.16 11.05
CA ALA A 714 -20.38 -35.70 11.40
C ALA A 714 -21.39 -34.56 11.64
N GLU A 715 -20.97 -33.46 12.28
CA GLU A 715 -21.79 -32.27 12.49
C GLU A 715 -22.10 -31.55 11.16
N LEU A 716 -21.12 -31.45 10.28
CA LEU A 716 -21.26 -30.85 8.94
C LEU A 716 -22.23 -31.69 8.09
N ASP A 717 -22.12 -33.02 8.12
CA ASP A 717 -22.98 -33.92 7.39
C ASP A 717 -24.44 -33.83 7.91
N LYS A 718 -24.66 -33.66 9.23
CA LYS A 718 -25.95 -33.39 9.84
C LYS A 718 -26.55 -32.07 9.38
N VAL A 719 -25.77 -30.97 9.42
CA VAL A 719 -26.17 -29.67 8.89
C VAL A 719 -26.51 -29.73 7.39
N MET A 720 -25.76 -30.52 6.62
CA MET A 720 -26.03 -30.75 5.19
C MET A 720 -27.33 -31.50 4.97
N ALA A 721 -27.66 -32.49 5.80
CA ALA A 721 -28.92 -33.20 5.76
C ALA A 721 -30.11 -32.30 6.10
N ASP A 722 -29.95 -31.44 7.12
CA ASP A 722 -30.96 -30.46 7.53
C ASP A 722 -31.17 -29.36 6.46
N VAL A 723 -30.10 -28.89 5.80
CA VAL A 723 -30.19 -27.99 4.65
C VAL A 723 -30.91 -28.67 3.47
N ALA A 724 -30.59 -29.92 3.19
CA ALA A 724 -31.25 -30.68 2.11
C ALA A 724 -32.74 -30.90 2.40
N ALA A 725 -33.12 -31.15 3.66
CA ALA A 725 -34.52 -31.25 4.08
C ALA A 725 -35.26 -29.89 3.97
N ALA A 726 -34.60 -28.80 4.34
CA ALA A 726 -35.17 -27.45 4.25
C ALA A 726 -35.26 -26.91 2.80
N VAL A 727 -34.47 -27.44 1.87
CA VAL A 727 -34.52 -27.11 0.42
C VAL A 727 -35.79 -27.68 -0.22
N LYS A 728 -36.32 -28.81 0.31
CA LYS A 728 -37.61 -29.35 -0.12
C LYS A 728 -38.80 -28.44 0.21
N ASP A 729 -38.66 -27.54 1.17
CA ASP A 729 -39.72 -26.65 1.65
C ASP A 729 -39.77 -25.25 1.00
N GLY A 730 -38.97 -24.98 -0.02
CA GLY A 730 -39.16 -23.93 -1.01
C GLY A 730 -39.08 -22.46 -0.55
N ARG A 731 -38.75 -22.14 0.70
CA ARG A 731 -38.67 -20.75 1.22
C ARG A 731 -37.33 -20.48 1.90
N GLN A 732 -36.61 -19.42 1.40
CA GLN A 732 -35.33 -18.84 1.92
C GLN A 732 -34.02 -19.45 1.42
N MET A 733 -33.89 -19.74 0.14
CA MET A 733 -32.68 -20.34 -0.47
C MET A 733 -31.42 -19.44 -0.45
N ALA A 734 -31.55 -18.14 -0.59
CA ALA A 734 -30.39 -17.25 -0.77
C ALA A 734 -29.61 -17.01 0.54
N GLU A 735 -30.28 -16.84 1.67
CA GLU A 735 -29.63 -16.61 2.98
C GLU A 735 -28.98 -17.89 3.52
N LYS A 736 -29.60 -19.04 3.37
CA LYS A 736 -29.05 -20.35 3.82
C LYS A 736 -27.83 -20.77 3.02
N ARG A 737 -27.78 -20.46 1.72
CA ARG A 737 -26.61 -20.73 0.85
C ARG A 737 -25.41 -19.88 1.24
N LYS A 738 -25.64 -18.63 1.67
CA LYS A 738 -24.59 -17.72 2.12
C LYS A 738 -23.99 -18.15 3.45
N VAL A 739 -24.82 -18.53 4.42
CA VAL A 739 -24.39 -19.07 5.72
C VAL A 739 -23.62 -20.39 5.55
N TRP A 740 -24.06 -21.27 4.64
CA TRP A 740 -23.36 -22.52 4.34
C TRP A 740 -21.97 -22.29 3.69
N GLN A 741 -21.85 -21.37 2.76
CA GLN A 741 -20.56 -21.02 2.16
C GLN A 741 -19.57 -20.46 3.20
N GLU A 742 -20.07 -19.63 4.12
CA GLU A 742 -19.27 -19.05 5.21
C GLU A 742 -18.84 -20.13 6.24
N LEU A 743 -19.70 -21.08 6.58
CA LEU A 743 -19.35 -22.19 7.49
C LEU A 743 -18.34 -23.19 6.86
N THR A 744 -18.44 -23.44 5.55
CA THR A 744 -17.50 -24.30 4.83
C THR A 744 -16.12 -23.68 4.74
N ALA A 745 -16.03 -22.35 4.55
CA ALA A 745 -14.80 -21.60 4.56
C ALA A 745 -14.12 -21.62 5.94
N LEU A 746 -14.90 -21.50 7.02
CA LEU A 746 -14.42 -21.61 8.41
C LEU A 746 -13.77 -22.98 8.69
N SER A 747 -14.37 -24.07 8.21
CA SER A 747 -13.85 -25.43 8.43
C SER A 747 -12.53 -25.70 7.69
N ALA A 748 -12.39 -25.19 6.46
CA ALA A 748 -11.17 -25.33 5.66
C ALA A 748 -9.99 -24.55 6.23
N GLY A 749 -10.24 -23.35 6.81
CA GLY A 749 -9.21 -22.50 7.41
C GLY A 749 -8.63 -23.08 8.71
N PHE A 750 -9.45 -23.77 9.51
CA PHE A 750 -9.03 -24.33 10.78
C PHE A 750 -7.92 -25.40 10.62
N GLY A 751 -8.02 -26.26 9.60
CA GLY A 751 -7.01 -27.27 9.30
C GLY A 751 -5.66 -26.70 8.89
N ALA A 752 -5.64 -25.53 8.22
CA ALA A 752 -4.42 -24.89 7.73
C ALA A 752 -3.67 -24.12 8.84
N VAL A 753 -4.39 -23.55 9.82
CA VAL A 753 -3.82 -22.72 10.88
C VAL A 753 -3.24 -23.57 12.03
N CYS A 754 -3.85 -24.70 12.36
CA CYS A 754 -3.44 -25.51 13.52
C CYS A 754 -2.20 -26.37 13.32
N TYR A 755 -1.83 -26.75 12.08
CA TYR A 755 -0.84 -27.82 11.91
C TYR A 755 0.33 -27.53 10.97
N GLY A 756 0.41 -26.44 10.25
CA GLY A 756 1.55 -26.12 9.38
C GLY A 756 1.99 -27.25 8.44
N GLN A 757 1.11 -28.19 8.12
CA GLN A 757 1.45 -29.47 7.50
C GLN A 757 1.57 -29.38 5.98
N ARG A 758 2.58 -30.10 5.48
CA ARG A 758 2.74 -30.53 4.10
C ARG A 758 1.56 -31.44 3.71
N LEU A 759 0.62 -30.95 2.94
CA LEU A 759 -0.27 -31.84 2.21
C LEU A 759 0.55 -32.57 1.15
N SER A 760 0.59 -33.90 1.21
CA SER A 760 1.14 -34.75 0.16
C SER A 760 0.43 -34.44 -1.17
N LYS A 761 1.22 -34.31 -2.25
CA LYS A 761 0.72 -34.10 -3.61
C LYS A 761 -0.35 -35.13 -3.94
N PRO A 762 -1.53 -34.75 -4.44
CA PRO A 762 -2.45 -35.71 -5.04
C PRO A 762 -1.80 -36.32 -6.29
N LYS A 763 -1.94 -37.63 -6.47
CA LYS A 763 -1.50 -38.30 -7.68
C LYS A 763 -2.19 -37.69 -8.90
N PRO A 764 -1.50 -37.53 -10.05
CA PRO A 764 -2.14 -37.06 -11.26
C PRO A 764 -3.25 -38.03 -11.69
N LYS A 765 -4.42 -37.51 -11.95
CA LYS A 765 -5.50 -38.27 -12.58
C LYS A 765 -5.12 -38.58 -14.03
N SER A 766 -5.45 -39.79 -14.49
CA SER A 766 -5.23 -40.28 -15.85
C SER A 766 -6.01 -39.46 -16.87
N ASP A 767 -5.46 -39.35 -18.08
CA ASP A 767 -5.87 -38.48 -19.20
C ASP A 767 -7.28 -38.73 -19.80
N ASP A 768 -8.10 -39.58 -19.21
CA ASP A 768 -9.38 -40.08 -19.84
C ASP A 768 -10.65 -39.30 -19.43
N GLU A 769 -10.58 -38.23 -18.64
CA GLU A 769 -11.78 -37.52 -18.16
C GLU A 769 -11.91 -36.06 -18.61
N ILE A 770 -11.33 -35.64 -19.74
CA ILE A 770 -11.53 -34.30 -20.30
C ILE A 770 -12.07 -34.38 -21.72
N SER A 771 -13.38 -34.70 -21.84
CA SER A 771 -14.13 -34.41 -23.06
C SER A 771 -15.06 -33.21 -22.85
N GLY A 772 -14.51 -32.01 -23.04
CA GLY A 772 -15.22 -30.76 -23.15
C GLY A 772 -14.55 -29.91 -24.20
N GLU A 773 -15.28 -29.41 -25.16
CA GLU A 773 -14.82 -28.71 -26.37
C GLU A 773 -13.74 -27.67 -26.05
N ARG A 774 -12.55 -27.86 -26.66
CA ARG A 774 -11.41 -26.93 -26.56
C ARG A 774 -11.52 -25.86 -27.67
N PRO A 775 -11.33 -24.56 -27.36
CA PRO A 775 -11.18 -23.56 -28.39
C PRO A 775 -9.90 -23.80 -29.21
N ARG A 776 -9.95 -23.47 -30.51
CA ARG A 776 -8.85 -23.71 -31.46
C ARG A 776 -7.62 -22.85 -31.11
N ARG A 777 -6.45 -23.50 -31.05
CA ARG A 777 -5.13 -22.83 -30.91
C ARG A 777 -4.68 -22.27 -32.25
N TYR A 778 -4.13 -21.07 -32.25
CA TYR A 778 -3.24 -20.61 -33.33
C TYR A 778 -1.93 -21.42 -33.20
N LEU A 779 -1.64 -22.26 -34.20
CA LEU A 779 -0.36 -22.95 -34.32
C LEU A 779 0.66 -22.01 -34.98
N PRO A 780 1.89 -21.94 -34.49
CA PRO A 780 2.96 -21.21 -35.16
C PRO A 780 3.30 -21.94 -36.49
N MET A 781 3.46 -21.19 -37.56
CA MET A 781 3.94 -21.71 -38.84
C MET A 781 5.41 -22.16 -38.71
N PRO A 782 5.84 -23.24 -39.40
CA PRO A 782 7.22 -23.68 -39.33
C PRO A 782 8.14 -22.65 -40.02
N LYS A 783 9.29 -22.44 -39.37
CA LYS A 783 10.37 -21.59 -39.89
C LYS A 783 10.78 -22.04 -41.29
N LYS A 784 10.52 -21.21 -42.30
CA LYS A 784 11.31 -21.16 -43.51
C LYS A 784 11.37 -19.69 -43.97
N TRP A 785 12.63 -19.25 -44.12
CA TRP A 785 13.19 -17.98 -44.60
C TRP A 785 13.27 -16.84 -43.60
#